data_f613a4023b1c43c85a1169031de0cb11
#
_entry.id   f613a4023b1c43c85a1169031de0cb11
#
_cell.length_a   1.000
_cell.length_b   1.000
_cell.length_c   1.000
_cell.angle_alpha   90.00
_cell.angle_beta   90.00
_cell.angle_gamma   90.00
#
_symmetry.space_group_name_H-M   'P 1'
#
loop_
_entity.id
_entity.type
_entity.pdbx_description
1 polymer ?
#
loop_
_entity_poly.entity_id
_entity_poly.type
_entity_poly.pdbx_seq_one_letter_code
_entity_poly.pdbx_strand_id
1 'polypeptide(L)'
;MAQGVSTQLGGRILDTKGAAVPGATVIIRNTETGLTRTLQTSEEGRYMATLLPVGPYTVTVSKAGFQTASNIKVNLNLGDAAPLTVRLAPMTGAVVEVTASAPAVDAERASAAAIISPDNLTNLPVFNRNFTNLATLTPQVVVDSSRGNLAIAGQRGVNTSINIDGGDNNEPFFGGAIGAGEGKTPFTVSIEAIREYQVVTDGASAEFGRMGGGYVNAITKNGTNDLSGSVFYYKRPQSLVAAGPTLTQPNGTITTNPVGDFQQQQFGFSVGGPILKDKLFYFVAYDAQRLKTPYHQVWGGNTPVVLNAANARDAVLISKGGDYSSKGDSDTVFARFDWNITTDQTLQFRINHSKFTGDVGAGQTASYENLSSDVITTDAYVLQWNWVINANWLNEARINYTKDDMPRSPYATSPEVSISNVGYYGAYPFDRTYNTKRTQIQENISYVTPTLQVKGGIDYNAVDVSEFFAGNWRGVYLFTNTGSGATAVSALDNFRAGNWTTYRQNFGLNGPVQDAGLFSATEKQEAVFIQADWHVIDTLKLGLGLRWDRQENPDYPILDMSTPRTGIMPLTARIPSDSQFSPRFSFTWTPSFDQNRTVIRGSIGRYVSTTPAVFLYQAFAANSRRTGQVDFTAAQAGTFGIPRGAAFNASNPFWFPSFPTGAVAPKVDIWSFSQNFKNPYTDRVNLGAERPFFRDFVLGVSGTYAKGNQLERTADLNIGDPNGVSAQGRLLYPTTRPNTNYLRMGYYLSDATSLYHAYTVSLKYHKDDSAFDAQIYYTYSINKDSDSNERNYSGISIQDPGNLGGQWGYADTDRRQVLTGYVSYLEKRFTGILSSLNIRYQTGTPYTLMYTNDQNRDLNTSNDRYFANGMDSGRNTQRIGSQLFMDLGLRREFNLTGKLKFTASADVFNLLNRQDKYLTYRPTNASTDAAPALQAQQNWFAGTARQVQLGARFAF
;
A
#
# COMPACT_ATOMS: atom_id res chain seq x y z
N MET A 1 21.26 16.09 3.35
CA MET A 1 19.90 15.92 2.84
C MET A 1 18.93 15.89 4.00
N ALA A 2 18.06 16.87 4.12
CA ALA A 2 16.88 16.74 4.96
C ALA A 2 15.80 16.05 4.12
N GLN A 3 15.63 14.74 4.27
CA GLN A 3 14.61 13.97 3.51
C GLN A 3 13.43 13.53 4.40
N GLY A 4 13.46 13.81 5.70
CA GLY A 4 12.41 13.42 6.65
C GLY A 4 11.17 14.31 6.56
N VAL A 5 11.22 15.47 7.18
CA VAL A 5 10.11 16.43 7.30
C VAL A 5 10.55 17.88 7.05
N SER A 6 11.81 18.11 6.84
CA SER A 6 12.43 19.43 6.63
C SER A 6 13.15 19.46 5.29
N THR A 7 13.40 20.66 4.82
CA THR A 7 14.15 20.94 3.60
C THR A 7 15.39 21.77 3.91
N GLN A 8 16.14 22.11 2.89
CA GLN A 8 17.34 22.94 3.00
C GLN A 8 17.39 23.98 1.88
N LEU A 9 18.02 25.09 2.16
CA LEU A 9 18.31 26.14 1.18
C LEU A 9 19.81 26.46 1.22
N GLY A 10 20.50 26.13 0.14
CA GLY A 10 21.90 26.43 -0.06
C GLY A 10 22.14 27.29 -1.28
N GLY A 11 23.33 27.77 -1.48
CA GLY A 11 23.68 28.52 -2.67
C GLY A 11 24.97 29.33 -2.55
N ARG A 12 25.12 30.28 -3.48
CA ARG A 12 26.33 31.15 -3.54
C ARG A 12 25.93 32.62 -3.66
N ILE A 13 26.71 33.45 -2.98
CA ILE A 13 26.67 34.90 -3.14
C ILE A 13 27.89 35.33 -3.94
N LEU A 14 27.62 35.93 -5.08
CA LEU A 14 28.62 36.37 -6.06
C LEU A 14 28.51 37.87 -6.27
N ASP A 15 29.56 38.51 -6.73
CA ASP A 15 29.49 39.86 -7.29
C ASP A 15 29.02 39.84 -8.76
N THR A 16 28.92 41.00 -9.36
CA THR A 16 28.49 41.14 -10.78
C THR A 16 29.49 40.55 -11.77
N LYS A 17 30.76 40.34 -11.37
CA LYS A 17 31.81 39.69 -12.17
C LYS A 17 31.86 38.18 -11.99
N GLY A 18 31.05 37.62 -11.05
CA GLY A 18 31.03 36.20 -10.70
C GLY A 18 32.06 35.80 -9.64
N ALA A 19 32.73 36.73 -8.97
CA ALA A 19 33.62 36.46 -7.87
C ALA A 19 32.80 36.21 -6.58
N ALA A 20 33.32 35.34 -5.69
CA ALA A 20 32.69 35.01 -4.42
C ALA A 20 32.64 36.26 -3.48
N VAL A 21 31.55 36.39 -2.72
CA VAL A 21 31.40 37.44 -1.69
C VAL A 21 31.42 36.76 -0.30
N PRO A 22 32.58 36.66 0.35
CA PRO A 22 32.71 36.04 1.65
C PRO A 22 32.14 36.93 2.77
N GLY A 23 31.64 36.28 3.87
CA GLY A 23 31.09 36.94 5.05
C GLY A 23 29.84 37.81 4.72
N ALA A 24 29.10 37.56 3.65
CA ALA A 24 27.83 38.21 3.42
C ALA A 24 26.78 37.61 4.37
N THR A 25 25.93 38.47 4.94
CA THR A 25 24.83 38.06 5.79
C THR A 25 23.65 37.64 4.93
N VAL A 26 23.18 36.38 5.13
CA VAL A 26 22.00 35.80 4.44
C VAL A 26 20.93 35.60 5.49
N ILE A 27 19.80 36.28 5.35
CA ILE A 27 18.61 36.16 6.20
C ILE A 27 17.53 35.43 5.39
N ILE A 28 17.08 34.28 5.92
CA ILE A 28 16.05 33.42 5.31
C ILE A 28 14.85 33.43 6.25
N ARG A 29 13.71 33.96 5.80
CA ARG A 29 12.50 34.11 6.60
C ARG A 29 11.33 33.38 5.96
N ASN A 30 10.70 32.46 6.71
CA ASN A 30 9.43 31.86 6.33
C ASN A 30 8.32 32.91 6.39
N THR A 31 7.60 33.11 5.30
CA THR A 31 6.57 34.15 5.20
C THR A 31 5.27 33.78 5.89
N GLU A 32 5.02 32.50 6.11
CA GLU A 32 3.82 31.98 6.78
C GLU A 32 3.97 31.99 8.31
N THR A 33 5.14 31.63 8.84
CA THR A 33 5.35 31.43 10.30
C THR A 33 6.29 32.45 10.93
N GLY A 34 6.97 33.28 10.12
CA GLY A 34 7.96 34.22 10.63
C GLY A 34 9.30 33.59 11.07
N LEU A 35 9.45 32.26 11.03
CA LEU A 35 10.70 31.58 11.38
C LEU A 35 11.84 32.16 10.55
N THR A 36 12.92 32.60 11.23
CA THR A 36 14.06 33.28 10.60
C THR A 36 15.35 32.54 10.89
N ARG A 37 16.20 32.38 9.88
CA ARG A 37 17.57 31.89 9.98
C ARG A 37 18.52 32.95 9.43
N THR A 38 19.63 33.22 10.19
CA THR A 38 20.65 34.15 9.76
C THR A 38 21.98 33.42 9.67
N LEU A 39 22.62 33.50 8.51
CA LEU A 39 23.89 32.83 8.20
C LEU A 39 24.90 33.80 7.62
N GLN A 40 26.17 33.40 7.58
CA GLN A 40 27.21 34.08 6.84
C GLN A 40 27.78 33.16 5.76
N THR A 41 28.18 33.77 4.63
CA THR A 41 28.82 33.04 3.53
C THR A 41 30.26 32.67 3.87
N SER A 42 30.72 31.49 3.39
CA SER A 42 32.11 31.04 3.46
C SER A 42 33.05 31.87 2.57
N GLU A 43 34.37 31.57 2.60
CA GLU A 43 35.35 32.17 1.71
C GLU A 43 35.02 32.02 0.22
N GLU A 44 34.36 30.93 -0.16
CA GLU A 44 33.86 30.68 -1.53
C GLU A 44 32.48 31.29 -1.82
N GLY A 45 31.97 32.13 -0.90
CA GLY A 45 30.67 32.76 -0.99
C GLY A 45 29.50 31.79 -0.81
N ARG A 46 29.71 30.58 -0.27
CA ARG A 46 28.65 29.58 -0.08
C ARG A 46 27.92 29.75 1.24
N TYR A 47 26.64 29.42 1.27
CA TYR A 47 25.82 29.30 2.48
C TYR A 47 24.95 28.04 2.41
N MET A 48 24.52 27.53 3.59
CA MET A 48 23.63 26.40 3.70
C MET A 48 22.74 26.54 4.95
N ALA A 49 21.46 26.65 4.80
CA ALA A 49 20.45 26.58 5.85
C ALA A 49 19.72 25.23 5.78
N THR A 50 19.68 24.52 6.88
CA THR A 50 19.05 23.20 7.02
C THR A 50 17.93 23.24 8.05
N LEU A 51 17.15 22.15 8.18
CA LEU A 51 15.98 22.04 9.05
C LEU A 51 14.96 23.16 8.82
N LEU A 52 14.80 23.56 7.56
CA LEU A 52 13.75 24.51 7.18
C LEU A 52 12.45 23.75 6.95
N PRO A 53 11.31 24.13 7.58
CA PRO A 53 10.00 23.65 7.18
C PRO A 53 9.72 23.92 5.71
N VAL A 54 8.96 23.05 5.06
CA VAL A 54 8.49 23.29 3.67
C VAL A 54 7.58 24.53 3.63
N GLY A 55 7.66 25.31 2.54
CA GLY A 55 6.83 26.49 2.39
C GLY A 55 7.50 27.67 1.71
N PRO A 56 6.81 28.82 1.67
CA PRO A 56 7.33 30.05 1.06
C PRO A 56 8.29 30.83 1.98
N TYR A 57 9.39 31.28 1.40
CA TYR A 57 10.43 32.05 2.08
C TYR A 57 10.76 33.32 1.34
N THR A 58 11.26 34.30 2.08
CA THR A 58 12.00 35.45 1.53
C THR A 58 13.45 35.39 1.98
N VAL A 59 14.35 35.64 1.05
CA VAL A 59 15.80 35.71 1.29
C VAL A 59 16.26 37.16 1.14
N THR A 60 17.05 37.63 2.10
CA THR A 60 17.70 38.94 2.08
C THR A 60 19.20 38.73 2.25
N VAL A 61 19.97 39.33 1.35
CA VAL A 61 21.45 39.24 1.38
C VAL A 61 22.04 40.64 1.49
N SER A 62 22.94 40.83 2.47
CA SER A 62 23.61 42.10 2.69
C SER A 62 25.12 41.92 2.93
N LYS A 63 25.90 42.85 2.43
CA LYS A 63 27.36 42.94 2.65
C LYS A 63 27.80 44.40 2.56
N ALA A 64 28.68 44.86 3.44
CA ALA A 64 29.26 46.19 3.38
C ALA A 64 29.96 46.41 2.01
N GLY A 65 29.67 47.54 1.36
CA GLY A 65 30.17 47.86 0.01
C GLY A 65 29.30 47.34 -1.14
N PHE A 66 28.21 46.61 -0.85
CA PHE A 66 27.27 46.13 -1.87
C PHE A 66 25.85 46.63 -1.58
N GLN A 67 25.02 46.68 -2.63
CA GLN A 67 23.58 46.91 -2.49
C GLN A 67 22.92 45.67 -1.85
N THR A 68 22.01 45.89 -0.88
CA THR A 68 21.24 44.81 -0.28
C THR A 68 20.26 44.22 -1.27
N ALA A 69 20.35 42.91 -1.52
CA ALA A 69 19.35 42.17 -2.26
C ALA A 69 18.26 41.69 -1.29
N SER A 70 17.04 42.19 -1.41
CA SER A 70 15.94 41.86 -0.48
C SER A 70 14.71 41.32 -1.23
N ASN A 71 13.80 40.63 -0.46
CA ASN A 71 12.55 40.08 -0.98
C ASN A 71 12.68 39.04 -2.11
N ILE A 72 13.80 38.29 -2.12
CA ILE A 72 13.96 37.17 -3.07
C ILE A 72 13.03 36.06 -2.60
N LYS A 73 11.98 35.80 -3.37
CA LYS A 73 10.99 34.75 -3.04
C LYS A 73 11.52 33.37 -3.44
N VAL A 74 11.39 32.40 -2.56
CA VAL A 74 11.74 31.00 -2.81
C VAL A 74 10.65 30.13 -2.17
N ASN A 75 10.12 29.18 -2.90
CA ASN A 75 9.25 28.16 -2.35
C ASN A 75 10.06 26.86 -2.15
N LEU A 76 10.08 26.36 -0.92
CA LEU A 76 10.84 25.15 -0.56
C LEU A 76 9.87 23.98 -0.42
N ASN A 77 10.02 22.96 -1.28
CA ASN A 77 9.26 21.72 -1.23
C ASN A 77 10.08 20.60 -0.57
N LEU A 78 9.43 19.51 -0.22
CA LEU A 78 10.08 18.34 0.39
C LEU A 78 11.18 17.79 -0.54
N GLY A 79 12.36 17.59 0.03
CA GLY A 79 13.50 17.05 -0.70
C GLY A 79 14.10 18.01 -1.74
N ASP A 80 13.56 19.23 -1.91
CA ASP A 80 14.22 20.26 -2.71
C ASP A 80 15.47 20.74 -1.96
N ALA A 81 16.54 20.87 -2.71
CA ALA A 81 17.74 21.56 -2.30
C ALA A 81 18.07 22.55 -3.41
N ALA A 82 17.15 23.47 -3.65
CA ALA A 82 17.32 24.45 -4.74
C ALA A 82 18.53 25.36 -4.43
N PRO A 83 19.62 25.33 -5.23
CA PRO A 83 20.69 26.24 -5.06
C PRO A 83 20.25 27.64 -5.49
N LEU A 84 20.20 28.57 -4.51
CA LEU A 84 19.88 29.97 -4.76
C LEU A 84 21.18 30.77 -4.91
N THR A 85 21.53 31.11 -6.14
CA THR A 85 22.66 32.01 -6.42
C THR A 85 22.17 33.45 -6.51
N VAL A 86 22.72 34.33 -5.65
CA VAL A 86 22.41 35.77 -5.63
C VAL A 86 23.63 36.55 -6.06
N ARG A 87 23.44 37.48 -7.01
CA ARG A 87 24.47 38.41 -7.45
C ARG A 87 24.29 39.78 -6.82
N LEU A 88 25.30 40.28 -6.09
CA LEU A 88 25.28 41.57 -5.43
C LEU A 88 25.95 42.62 -6.30
N ALA A 89 25.28 43.75 -6.50
CA ALA A 89 25.84 44.92 -7.17
C ALA A 89 26.63 45.83 -6.17
N PRO A 90 27.74 46.44 -6.57
CA PRO A 90 28.43 47.45 -5.75
C PRO A 90 27.53 48.63 -5.43
N MET A 91 27.70 49.26 -4.25
CA MET A 91 26.90 50.44 -3.81
C MET A 91 26.93 51.64 -4.78
N THR A 92 27.93 51.71 -5.62
CA THR A 92 28.16 52.83 -6.56
C THR A 92 27.67 52.58 -7.98
N GLY A 93 26.95 51.45 -8.23
CA GLY A 93 26.44 51.06 -9.57
C GLY A 93 24.95 51.37 -9.79
N ALA A 94 24.53 51.36 -11.05
CA ALA A 94 23.10 51.37 -11.39
C ALA A 94 22.38 50.18 -10.75
N VAL A 95 21.07 50.34 -10.44
CA VAL A 95 20.25 49.27 -9.91
C VAL A 95 20.27 48.09 -10.88
N VAL A 96 20.91 47.00 -10.47
CA VAL A 96 20.90 45.74 -11.19
C VAL A 96 19.75 44.91 -10.61
N GLU A 97 18.83 44.54 -11.49
CA GLU A 97 17.74 43.61 -11.13
C GLU A 97 18.36 42.32 -10.65
N VAL A 98 18.07 41.94 -9.40
CA VAL A 98 18.56 40.68 -8.82
C VAL A 98 17.75 39.55 -9.44
N THR A 99 18.29 38.89 -10.43
CA THR A 99 17.69 37.69 -10.98
C THR A 99 18.07 36.49 -10.12
N ALA A 100 17.18 36.10 -9.23
CA ALA A 100 17.23 34.78 -8.58
C ALA A 100 16.57 33.80 -9.56
N SER A 101 17.34 32.98 -10.24
CA SER A 101 16.86 31.88 -11.07
C SER A 101 17.00 30.58 -10.30
N ALA A 102 15.89 30.01 -9.86
CA ALA A 102 15.87 28.60 -9.49
C ALA A 102 16.13 27.78 -10.76
N PRO A 103 17.07 26.82 -10.76
CA PRO A 103 17.29 26.00 -11.94
C PRO A 103 16.04 25.16 -12.22
N ALA A 104 15.73 24.99 -13.52
CA ALA A 104 14.58 24.19 -13.96
C ALA A 104 14.71 22.69 -13.60
N VAL A 105 15.92 22.23 -13.27
CA VAL A 105 16.23 20.85 -12.86
C VAL A 105 16.93 20.86 -11.51
N ASP A 106 16.46 20.05 -10.58
CA ASP A 106 17.09 19.89 -9.27
C ASP A 106 18.46 19.19 -9.40
N ALA A 107 19.53 19.93 -9.13
CA ALA A 107 20.92 19.45 -9.20
C ALA A 107 21.44 18.89 -7.87
N GLU A 108 20.67 18.97 -6.80
CA GLU A 108 21.11 18.59 -5.45
C GLU A 108 20.62 17.22 -5.02
N ARG A 109 19.50 16.77 -5.57
CA ARG A 109 18.89 15.49 -5.20
C ARG A 109 19.43 14.35 -6.07
N ALA A 110 20.02 13.33 -5.44
CA ALA A 110 20.48 12.13 -6.12
C ALA A 110 19.38 11.05 -6.27
N SER A 111 18.31 11.11 -5.47
CA SER A 111 17.22 10.14 -5.52
C SER A 111 16.29 10.36 -6.71
N ALA A 112 15.81 9.25 -7.29
CA ALA A 112 14.71 9.28 -8.23
C ALA A 112 13.39 9.40 -7.44
N ALA A 113 12.77 10.58 -7.48
CA ALA A 113 11.56 10.87 -6.74
C ALA A 113 10.59 11.73 -7.56
N ALA A 114 9.29 11.52 -7.30
CA ALA A 114 8.23 12.41 -7.76
C ALA A 114 7.60 13.12 -6.57
N ILE A 115 7.36 14.41 -6.72
CA ILE A 115 6.72 15.26 -5.70
C ILE A 115 5.32 15.57 -6.19
N ILE A 116 4.33 15.40 -5.33
CA ILE A 116 2.95 15.84 -5.52
C ILE A 116 2.77 17.10 -4.67
N SER A 117 2.69 18.23 -5.35
CA SER A 117 2.62 19.54 -4.74
C SER A 117 1.26 19.81 -4.08
N PRO A 118 1.14 20.85 -3.23
CA PRO A 118 -0.14 21.28 -2.65
C PRO A 118 -1.22 21.57 -3.68
N ASP A 119 -0.84 22.20 -4.80
CA ASP A 119 -1.73 22.50 -5.90
C ASP A 119 -2.26 21.22 -6.57
N ASN A 120 -1.40 20.23 -6.77
CA ASN A 120 -1.77 18.95 -7.35
C ASN A 120 -2.71 18.16 -6.43
N LEU A 121 -2.46 18.17 -5.11
CA LEU A 121 -3.36 17.55 -4.13
C LEU A 121 -4.76 18.15 -4.13
N THR A 122 -4.86 19.46 -4.37
CA THR A 122 -6.13 20.19 -4.41
C THR A 122 -6.83 20.08 -5.75
N ASN A 123 -6.08 20.10 -6.86
CA ASN A 123 -6.59 20.32 -8.20
C ASN A 123 -6.76 19.06 -9.06
N LEU A 124 -6.00 17.99 -8.78
CA LEU A 124 -6.17 16.74 -9.51
C LEU A 124 -7.43 15.99 -9.05
N PRO A 125 -8.14 15.29 -9.94
CA PRO A 125 -9.21 14.39 -9.55
C PRO A 125 -8.65 13.19 -8.78
N VAL A 126 -9.10 12.99 -7.52
CA VAL A 126 -8.64 11.91 -6.66
C VAL A 126 -9.81 11.04 -6.27
N PHE A 127 -9.81 9.79 -6.77
CA PHE A 127 -10.87 8.84 -6.44
C PHE A 127 -10.89 8.55 -4.93
N ASN A 128 -12.07 8.68 -4.31
CA ASN A 128 -12.29 8.54 -2.87
C ASN A 128 -11.42 9.47 -2.00
N ARG A 129 -10.81 10.51 -2.58
CA ARG A 129 -9.91 11.45 -1.88
C ARG A 129 -8.77 10.76 -1.10
N ASN A 130 -8.39 9.55 -1.54
CA ASN A 130 -7.25 8.83 -0.99
C ASN A 130 -5.96 9.33 -1.68
N PHE A 131 -5.12 10.04 -0.93
CA PHE A 131 -3.89 10.63 -1.48
C PHE A 131 -2.91 9.58 -2.03
N THR A 132 -2.93 8.34 -1.52
CA THR A 132 -2.07 7.26 -2.00
C THR A 132 -2.38 6.88 -3.47
N ASN A 133 -3.61 7.16 -3.95
CA ASN A 133 -3.96 6.94 -5.34
C ASN A 133 -3.15 7.83 -6.30
N LEU A 134 -2.75 9.03 -5.86
CA LEU A 134 -1.89 9.90 -6.66
C LEU A 134 -0.46 9.35 -6.79
N ALA A 135 0.00 8.49 -5.88
CA ALA A 135 1.29 7.82 -6.01
C ALA A 135 1.37 6.98 -7.32
N THR A 136 0.23 6.53 -7.83
CA THR A 136 0.18 5.80 -9.10
C THR A 136 0.41 6.67 -10.35
N LEU A 137 0.43 7.99 -10.20
CA LEU A 137 0.82 8.92 -11.26
C LEU A 137 2.35 9.08 -11.36
N THR A 138 3.11 8.46 -10.46
CA THR A 138 4.57 8.42 -10.51
C THR A 138 5.06 7.19 -11.29
N PRO A 139 6.24 7.25 -11.94
CA PRO A 139 6.76 6.10 -12.68
C PRO A 139 7.10 4.93 -11.74
N GLN A 140 7.04 3.71 -12.28
CA GLN A 140 7.42 2.48 -11.59
C GLN A 140 6.58 2.14 -10.34
N VAL A 141 5.43 2.79 -10.16
CA VAL A 141 4.47 2.50 -9.08
C VAL A 141 3.26 1.78 -9.66
N VAL A 142 2.94 0.63 -9.12
CA VAL A 142 1.74 -0.15 -9.45
C VAL A 142 1.02 -0.54 -8.16
N VAL A 143 -0.29 -0.77 -8.26
CA VAL A 143 -1.08 -1.28 -7.13
C VAL A 143 -1.09 -2.80 -7.22
N ASP A 144 -0.72 -3.47 -6.13
CA ASP A 144 -0.92 -4.90 -5.97
C ASP A 144 -2.43 -5.22 -5.92
N SER A 145 -2.85 -6.17 -6.76
CA SER A 145 -4.27 -6.55 -6.86
C SER A 145 -4.78 -7.37 -5.68
N SER A 146 -3.88 -7.94 -4.87
CA SER A 146 -4.26 -8.82 -3.76
C SER A 146 -4.69 -8.04 -2.51
N ARG A 147 -4.00 -6.93 -2.21
CA ARG A 147 -4.23 -6.12 -1.00
C ARG A 147 -4.37 -4.62 -1.24
N GLY A 148 -4.13 -4.14 -2.44
CA GLY A 148 -4.15 -2.72 -2.76
C GLY A 148 -2.90 -1.96 -2.31
N ASN A 149 -1.82 -2.64 -1.93
CA ASN A 149 -0.57 -2.02 -1.54
C ASN A 149 0.16 -1.42 -2.75
N LEU A 150 0.97 -0.40 -2.51
CA LEU A 150 1.81 0.21 -3.54
C LEU A 150 3.06 -0.65 -3.74
N ALA A 151 3.17 -1.30 -4.89
CA ALA A 151 4.37 -2.02 -5.32
C ALA A 151 5.26 -1.07 -6.12
N ILE A 152 6.46 -0.80 -5.62
CA ILE A 152 7.40 0.18 -6.20
C ILE A 152 8.60 -0.55 -6.79
N ALA A 153 8.98 -0.16 -8.03
CA ALA A 153 10.14 -0.69 -8.75
C ALA A 153 10.22 -2.22 -8.73
N GLY A 154 9.09 -2.87 -9.02
CA GLY A 154 8.99 -4.31 -9.16
C GLY A 154 9.05 -5.11 -7.85
N GLN A 155 9.13 -4.46 -6.69
CA GLN A 155 9.10 -5.16 -5.41
C GLN A 155 7.67 -5.38 -4.93
N ARG A 156 7.48 -6.35 -4.01
CA ARG A 156 6.18 -6.61 -3.38
C ARG A 156 5.68 -5.38 -2.63
N GLY A 157 4.37 -5.14 -2.61
CA GLY A 157 3.77 -3.98 -1.95
C GLY A 157 4.01 -3.95 -0.43
N VAL A 158 4.13 -5.12 0.21
CA VAL A 158 4.49 -5.24 1.64
C VAL A 158 5.89 -4.70 1.94
N ASN A 159 6.76 -4.60 0.95
CA ASN A 159 8.12 -4.06 1.07
C ASN A 159 8.21 -2.56 0.80
N THR A 160 7.08 -1.86 0.67
CA THR A 160 7.02 -0.40 0.51
C THR A 160 6.82 0.26 1.86
N SER A 161 7.65 1.27 2.18
CA SER A 161 7.50 2.05 3.41
C SER A 161 6.63 3.28 3.17
N ILE A 162 5.68 3.53 4.09
CA ILE A 162 4.83 4.72 4.10
C ILE A 162 5.09 5.48 5.40
N ASN A 163 5.48 6.74 5.26
CA ASN A 163 5.79 7.61 6.39
C ASN A 163 4.92 8.86 6.34
N ILE A 164 4.54 9.38 7.50
CA ILE A 164 3.85 10.66 7.64
C ILE A 164 4.62 11.51 8.64
N ASP A 165 5.06 12.69 8.21
CA ASP A 165 6.02 13.54 8.94
C ASP A 165 7.23 12.74 9.43
N GLY A 166 7.73 11.81 8.59
CA GLY A 166 8.87 10.95 8.88
C GLY A 166 8.63 9.85 9.92
N GLY A 167 7.46 9.80 10.55
CA GLY A 167 7.05 8.70 11.42
C GLY A 167 6.56 7.51 10.60
N ASP A 168 6.89 6.31 11.03
CA ASP A 168 6.47 5.06 10.40
C ASP A 168 4.93 4.91 10.45
N ASN A 169 4.29 4.78 9.29
CA ASN A 169 2.85 4.62 9.11
C ASN A 169 2.51 3.29 8.39
N ASN A 170 3.36 2.28 8.56
CA ASN A 170 3.14 0.96 8.00
C ASN A 170 2.37 0.08 8.98
N GLU A 171 1.53 -0.78 8.43
CA GLU A 171 0.81 -1.81 9.17
C GLU A 171 1.76 -3.00 9.41
N PRO A 172 2.09 -3.35 10.67
CA PRO A 172 3.17 -4.30 10.96
C PRO A 172 2.78 -5.77 10.78
N PHE A 173 1.49 -6.09 10.76
CA PHE A 173 1.03 -7.49 10.70
C PHE A 173 0.94 -7.99 9.26
N PHE A 174 0.18 -7.30 8.40
CA PHE A 174 0.01 -7.69 7.00
C PHE A 174 0.94 -6.93 6.04
N GLY A 175 1.54 -5.81 6.47
CA GLY A 175 2.22 -4.85 5.62
C GLY A 175 1.27 -3.87 4.92
N GLY A 176 1.84 -2.80 4.34
CA GLY A 176 1.10 -1.71 3.71
C GLY A 176 0.81 -0.56 4.67
N ALA A 177 -0.11 0.34 4.35
CA ALA A 177 -0.44 1.49 5.19
C ALA A 177 -1.24 1.09 6.43
N ILE A 178 -0.92 1.68 7.59
CA ILE A 178 -1.67 1.47 8.84
C ILE A 178 -3.13 1.90 8.67
N GLY A 179 -4.06 1.18 9.31
CA GLY A 179 -5.49 1.44 9.23
C GLY A 179 -6.13 1.20 7.86
N ALA A 180 -5.34 0.83 6.85
CA ALA A 180 -5.87 0.58 5.51
C ALA A 180 -6.79 -0.65 5.41
N GLY A 181 -6.75 -1.54 6.40
CA GLY A 181 -7.69 -2.65 6.52
C GLY A 181 -7.77 -3.52 5.28
N GLU A 182 -6.63 -3.96 4.76
CA GLU A 182 -6.55 -4.72 3.50
C GLU A 182 -7.14 -3.96 2.29
N GLY A 183 -6.94 -2.64 2.24
CA GLY A 183 -7.42 -1.79 1.15
C GLY A 183 -8.89 -1.36 1.24
N LYS A 184 -9.57 -1.63 2.35
CA LYS A 184 -10.98 -1.30 2.55
C LYS A 184 -11.22 0.13 2.98
N THR A 185 -10.33 0.67 3.80
CA THR A 185 -10.44 2.05 4.30
C THR A 185 -10.08 3.02 3.19
N PRO A 186 -10.93 4.01 2.88
CA PRO A 186 -10.65 4.96 1.82
C PRO A 186 -9.43 5.83 2.10
N PHE A 187 -9.22 6.21 3.37
CA PHE A 187 -8.06 6.99 3.83
C PHE A 187 -7.94 6.90 5.36
N THR A 188 -6.72 6.97 5.86
CA THR A 188 -6.40 6.99 7.29
C THR A 188 -5.94 8.37 7.75
N VAL A 189 -5.52 9.22 6.82
CA VAL A 189 -5.20 10.63 7.02
C VAL A 189 -5.92 11.46 5.97
N SER A 190 -6.60 12.52 6.38
CA SER A 190 -7.32 13.40 5.47
C SER A 190 -6.38 14.04 4.45
N ILE A 191 -6.76 14.06 3.18
CA ILE A 191 -6.05 14.83 2.15
C ILE A 191 -6.02 16.34 2.49
N GLU A 192 -6.97 16.84 3.26
CA GLU A 192 -6.97 18.23 3.75
C GLU A 192 -5.83 18.50 4.71
N ALA A 193 -5.35 17.45 5.40
CA ALA A 193 -4.23 17.56 6.33
C ALA A 193 -2.86 17.41 5.64
N ILE A 194 -2.82 16.93 4.40
CA ILE A 194 -1.56 16.77 3.66
C ILE A 194 -1.21 18.08 2.96
N ARG A 195 0.02 18.54 3.14
CA ARG A 195 0.60 19.67 2.40
C ARG A 195 1.17 19.21 1.06
N GLU A 196 2.04 18.22 1.12
CA GLU A 196 2.68 17.62 -0.05
C GLU A 196 3.14 16.21 0.29
N TYR A 197 3.44 15.39 -0.71
CA TYR A 197 4.10 14.13 -0.48
C TYR A 197 5.07 13.78 -1.60
N GLN A 198 6.03 12.96 -1.25
CA GLN A 198 7.09 12.47 -2.11
C GLN A 198 7.02 10.95 -2.24
N VAL A 199 7.14 10.46 -3.46
CA VAL A 199 7.33 9.04 -3.77
C VAL A 199 8.75 8.84 -4.25
N VAL A 200 9.57 8.13 -3.49
CA VAL A 200 10.97 7.82 -3.81
C VAL A 200 11.06 6.39 -4.30
N THR A 201 11.45 6.26 -5.55
CA THR A 201 11.58 4.95 -6.21
C THR A 201 12.99 4.41 -6.15
N ASP A 202 14.02 5.27 -6.08
CA ASP A 202 15.43 4.88 -6.01
C ASP A 202 16.27 5.92 -5.28
N GLY A 203 17.45 5.51 -4.79
CA GLY A 203 18.44 6.42 -4.20
C GLY A 203 18.06 6.97 -2.83
N ALA A 204 17.24 6.24 -2.05
CA ALA A 204 16.85 6.66 -0.71
C ALA A 204 18.05 6.74 0.23
N SER A 205 18.06 7.79 1.09
CA SER A 205 19.05 8.01 2.14
C SER A 205 19.12 6.85 3.15
N ALA A 206 20.27 6.66 3.81
CA ALA A 206 20.46 5.66 4.86
C ALA A 206 19.57 5.90 6.10
N GLU A 207 19.03 7.09 6.29
CA GLU A 207 18.02 7.42 7.30
C GLU A 207 16.77 6.55 7.17
N PHE A 208 16.37 6.20 5.92
CA PHE A 208 15.17 5.39 5.67
C PHE A 208 15.51 3.92 5.56
N GLY A 209 14.78 3.10 6.31
CA GLY A 209 14.88 1.64 6.33
C GLY A 209 13.52 0.97 6.18
N ARG A 210 13.47 -0.33 6.48
CA ARG A 210 12.28 -1.18 6.40
C ARG A 210 11.58 -1.12 5.03
N MET A 211 12.38 -1.06 3.96
CA MET A 211 11.87 -0.97 2.60
C MET A 211 12.76 -1.74 1.61
N GLY A 212 12.19 -2.53 0.74
CA GLY A 212 12.87 -3.13 -0.42
C GLY A 212 12.45 -2.46 -1.72
N GLY A 213 11.23 -1.94 -1.76
CA GLY A 213 10.63 -1.28 -2.92
C GLY A 213 11.02 0.19 -3.05
N GLY A 214 10.55 1.00 -2.18
CA GLY A 214 10.70 2.45 -2.14
C GLY A 214 9.93 2.99 -0.96
N TYR A 215 9.79 4.30 -0.86
CA TYR A 215 8.98 4.86 0.20
C TYR A 215 8.11 6.03 -0.28
N VAL A 216 7.00 6.22 0.43
CA VAL A 216 6.13 7.39 0.34
C VAL A 216 6.27 8.17 1.63
N ASN A 217 6.57 9.46 1.55
CA ASN A 217 6.61 10.34 2.71
C ASN A 217 5.66 11.51 2.50
N ALA A 218 4.65 11.62 3.35
CA ALA A 218 3.68 12.70 3.35
C ALA A 218 4.01 13.71 4.45
N ILE A 219 3.97 15.01 4.11
CA ILE A 219 4.13 16.10 5.06
C ILE A 219 2.77 16.73 5.31
N THR A 220 2.45 16.92 6.59
CA THR A 220 1.17 17.49 6.98
C THR A 220 1.21 19.03 7.03
N LYS A 221 0.05 19.65 6.84
CA LYS A 221 -0.13 21.10 6.97
C LYS A 221 0.07 21.55 8.39
N ASN A 222 0.62 22.73 8.56
CA ASN A 222 0.80 23.45 9.82
C ASN A 222 -0.05 24.73 9.85
N GLY A 223 -0.22 25.31 11.01
CA GLY A 223 -0.80 26.64 11.14
C GLY A 223 0.18 27.75 10.68
N THR A 224 -0.35 28.92 10.40
CA THR A 224 0.40 30.09 9.91
C THR A 224 0.06 31.31 10.75
N ASN A 225 0.71 32.48 10.49
CA ASN A 225 0.38 33.75 11.15
C ASN A 225 -0.99 34.31 10.73
N ASP A 226 -1.53 33.85 9.62
CA ASP A 226 -2.86 34.17 9.16
C ASP A 226 -3.84 33.04 9.48
N LEU A 227 -5.01 33.39 9.98
CA LEU A 227 -6.10 32.44 10.09
C LEU A 227 -6.57 32.05 8.70
N SER A 228 -6.57 30.75 8.42
CA SER A 228 -7.01 30.19 7.15
C SER A 228 -7.75 28.88 7.37
N GLY A 229 -8.62 28.54 6.44
CA GLY A 229 -9.37 27.32 6.56
C GLY A 229 -10.23 27.03 5.34
N SER A 230 -10.91 25.89 5.39
CA SER A 230 -11.87 25.51 4.36
C SER A 230 -12.97 24.64 4.89
N VAL A 231 -14.14 24.70 4.24
CA VAL A 231 -15.23 23.75 4.42
C VAL A 231 -15.58 23.19 3.06
N PHE A 232 -15.78 21.88 2.97
CA PHE A 232 -16.06 21.24 1.69
C PHE A 232 -17.16 20.20 1.80
N TYR A 233 -17.85 19.99 0.66
CA TYR A 233 -18.83 18.93 0.47
C TYR A 233 -18.71 18.39 -0.94
N TYR A 234 -18.59 17.07 -1.06
CA TYR A 234 -18.59 16.35 -2.34
C TYR A 234 -19.68 15.31 -2.33
N LYS A 235 -20.36 15.16 -3.46
CA LYS A 235 -21.41 14.15 -3.63
C LYS A 235 -21.26 13.43 -4.96
N ARG A 236 -21.42 12.13 -4.91
CA ARG A 236 -21.50 11.25 -6.07
C ARG A 236 -22.86 10.58 -6.04
N PRO A 237 -23.88 11.16 -6.68
CA PRO A 237 -25.22 10.62 -6.70
C PRO A 237 -25.34 9.50 -7.71
N GLN A 238 -26.23 8.56 -7.48
CA GLN A 238 -26.53 7.44 -8.38
C GLN A 238 -26.82 7.88 -9.83
N SER A 239 -27.57 8.97 -10.02
CA SER A 239 -27.93 9.50 -11.34
C SER A 239 -26.73 9.89 -12.21
N LEU A 240 -25.55 10.07 -11.59
CA LEU A 240 -24.29 10.41 -12.26
C LEU A 240 -23.29 9.25 -12.26
N VAL A 241 -23.74 8.04 -11.97
CA VAL A 241 -22.97 6.79 -12.05
C VAL A 241 -23.49 6.01 -13.25
N ALA A 242 -22.62 5.71 -14.21
CA ALA A 242 -22.98 4.87 -15.35
C ALA A 242 -23.28 3.44 -14.91
N ALA A 243 -24.09 2.74 -15.69
CA ALA A 243 -24.37 1.33 -15.46
C ALA A 243 -23.07 0.51 -15.43
N GLY A 244 -23.00 -0.44 -14.52
CA GLY A 244 -21.90 -1.41 -14.47
C GLY A 244 -21.87 -2.30 -15.73
N PRO A 245 -20.80 -3.10 -15.92
CA PRO A 245 -20.66 -3.95 -17.06
C PRO A 245 -21.81 -4.96 -17.16
N THR A 246 -22.30 -5.14 -18.38
CA THR A 246 -23.28 -6.18 -18.68
C THR A 246 -22.54 -7.49 -18.88
N LEU A 247 -22.76 -8.48 -18.02
CA LEU A 247 -22.21 -9.82 -18.15
C LEU A 247 -23.14 -10.65 -19.06
N THR A 248 -22.64 -11.09 -20.19
CA THR A 248 -23.31 -12.09 -21.00
C THR A 248 -22.80 -13.47 -20.58
N GLN A 249 -23.67 -14.25 -19.96
CA GLN A 249 -23.35 -15.63 -19.57
C GLN A 249 -23.17 -16.52 -20.79
N PRO A 250 -22.48 -17.67 -20.70
CA PRO A 250 -22.37 -18.62 -21.80
C PRO A 250 -23.72 -19.12 -22.33
N ASN A 251 -24.79 -19.07 -21.53
CA ASN A 251 -26.15 -19.40 -21.92
C ASN A 251 -26.93 -18.24 -22.58
N GLY A 252 -26.24 -17.08 -22.83
CA GLY A 252 -26.85 -15.90 -23.41
C GLY A 252 -27.61 -14.98 -22.43
N THR A 253 -27.69 -15.35 -21.16
CA THR A 253 -28.34 -14.50 -20.13
C THR A 253 -27.50 -13.25 -19.89
N ILE A 254 -28.17 -12.09 -19.92
CA ILE A 254 -27.54 -10.80 -19.67
C ILE A 254 -27.82 -10.41 -18.22
N THR A 255 -26.80 -10.37 -17.38
CA THR A 255 -26.90 -9.80 -16.03
C THR A 255 -26.35 -8.38 -16.03
N THR A 256 -27.21 -7.40 -15.86
CA THR A 256 -26.82 -6.04 -15.49
C THR A 256 -26.70 -6.00 -13.99
N ASN A 257 -25.62 -5.44 -13.47
CA ASN A 257 -25.54 -5.09 -12.06
C ASN A 257 -26.38 -3.80 -11.88
N PRO A 258 -27.61 -3.86 -11.35
CA PRO A 258 -28.44 -2.67 -11.21
C PRO A 258 -27.76 -1.75 -10.22
N VAL A 259 -27.50 -0.52 -10.63
CA VAL A 259 -27.01 0.55 -9.74
C VAL A 259 -28.23 1.05 -8.95
N GLY A 260 -28.67 0.30 -7.96
CA GLY A 260 -29.69 0.78 -7.04
C GLY A 260 -29.02 1.66 -5.97
N ASP A 261 -29.68 2.70 -5.50
CA ASP A 261 -29.37 3.52 -4.29
C ASP A 261 -27.89 3.77 -3.92
N PHE A 262 -26.98 3.78 -4.92
CA PHE A 262 -25.60 4.14 -4.69
C PHE A 262 -25.49 5.58 -4.22
N GLN A 263 -24.80 5.82 -3.15
CA GLN A 263 -24.51 7.17 -2.66
C GLN A 263 -23.10 7.22 -2.08
N GLN A 264 -22.37 8.26 -2.45
CA GLN A 264 -21.14 8.61 -1.77
C GLN A 264 -21.15 10.10 -1.46
N GLN A 265 -20.90 10.42 -0.21
CA GLN A 265 -20.77 11.79 0.29
C GLN A 265 -19.45 11.91 1.03
N GLN A 266 -18.78 13.04 0.83
CA GLN A 266 -17.59 13.40 1.58
C GLN A 266 -17.71 14.84 2.01
N PHE A 267 -17.46 15.12 3.27
CA PHE A 267 -17.56 16.46 3.82
C PHE A 267 -16.58 16.64 4.98
N GLY A 268 -16.21 17.87 5.19
CA GLY A 268 -15.29 18.17 6.25
C GLY A 268 -14.87 19.63 6.27
N PHE A 269 -13.88 19.91 7.09
CA PHE A 269 -13.31 21.23 7.22
C PHE A 269 -11.83 21.14 7.60
N SER A 270 -11.13 22.24 7.37
CA SER A 270 -9.82 22.49 7.97
C SER A 270 -9.74 23.93 8.47
N VAL A 271 -8.97 24.16 9.52
CA VAL A 271 -8.69 25.49 10.06
C VAL A 271 -7.31 25.50 10.71
N GLY A 272 -6.55 26.53 10.43
CA GLY A 272 -5.23 26.75 11.02
C GLY A 272 -4.93 28.22 11.21
N GLY A 273 -4.11 28.52 12.21
CA GLY A 273 -3.75 29.88 12.52
C GLY A 273 -2.77 29.96 13.69
N PRO A 274 -2.47 31.18 14.16
CA PRO A 274 -1.60 31.39 15.31
C PRO A 274 -2.42 31.30 16.61
N ILE A 275 -1.89 30.60 17.60
CA ILE A 275 -2.25 30.79 19.02
C ILE A 275 -1.45 32.01 19.52
N LEU A 276 -0.16 32.04 19.18
CA LEU A 276 0.73 33.17 19.40
C LEU A 276 1.48 33.45 18.09
N LYS A 277 1.36 34.66 17.53
CA LYS A 277 2.04 35.06 16.30
C LYS A 277 3.54 34.79 16.37
N ASP A 278 4.10 34.28 15.29
CA ASP A 278 5.50 33.89 15.09
C ASP A 278 6.00 32.77 16.01
N LYS A 279 5.17 32.27 16.96
CA LYS A 279 5.61 31.33 18.00
C LYS A 279 4.85 30.04 18.07
N LEU A 280 3.53 30.09 18.20
CA LEU A 280 2.71 28.89 18.44
C LEU A 280 1.52 28.85 17.48
N PHE A 281 1.47 27.78 16.73
CA PHE A 281 0.49 27.59 15.68
C PHE A 281 -0.32 26.32 15.89
N TYR A 282 -1.53 26.30 15.34
CA TYR A 282 -2.37 25.11 15.29
C TYR A 282 -2.91 24.89 13.89
N PHE A 283 -3.17 23.62 13.56
CA PHE A 283 -3.92 23.22 12.40
C PHE A 283 -4.80 22.03 12.78
N VAL A 284 -6.10 22.08 12.41
CA VAL A 284 -7.08 21.03 12.65
C VAL A 284 -7.81 20.73 11.34
N ALA A 285 -8.06 19.45 11.07
CA ALA A 285 -8.87 19.00 9.95
C ALA A 285 -9.81 17.87 10.39
N TYR A 286 -11.00 17.88 9.83
CA TYR A 286 -11.98 16.79 9.91
C TYR A 286 -12.40 16.40 8.51
N ASP A 287 -12.43 15.10 8.22
CA ASP A 287 -12.85 14.56 6.94
C ASP A 287 -13.73 13.33 7.18
N ALA A 288 -14.90 13.32 6.58
CA ALA A 288 -15.86 12.24 6.71
C ALA A 288 -16.29 11.74 5.34
N GLN A 289 -16.37 10.42 5.20
CA GLN A 289 -16.94 9.76 4.05
C GLN A 289 -18.12 8.88 4.47
N ARG A 290 -19.19 8.91 3.69
CA ARG A 290 -20.36 8.04 3.82
C ARG A 290 -20.59 7.37 2.48
N LEU A 291 -20.40 6.05 2.46
CA LEU A 291 -20.58 5.22 1.27
C LEU A 291 -21.71 4.23 1.48
N LYS A 292 -22.64 4.19 0.53
CA LYS A 292 -23.73 3.21 0.46
C LYS A 292 -23.65 2.52 -0.91
N THR A 293 -23.41 1.20 -0.90
CA THR A 293 -23.33 0.39 -2.11
C THR A 293 -24.49 -0.61 -2.11
N PRO A 294 -25.42 -0.53 -3.06
CA PRO A 294 -26.54 -1.45 -3.12
C PRO A 294 -26.12 -2.82 -3.65
N TYR A 295 -26.78 -3.86 -3.16
CA TYR A 295 -26.66 -5.23 -3.63
C TYR A 295 -28.04 -5.81 -3.90
N HIS A 296 -28.20 -6.37 -5.09
CA HIS A 296 -29.34 -7.19 -5.45
C HIS A 296 -28.99 -8.65 -5.14
N GLN A 297 -29.55 -9.17 -4.04
CA GLN A 297 -29.29 -10.55 -3.63
C GLN A 297 -30.19 -11.51 -4.41
N VAL A 298 -29.56 -12.49 -5.03
CA VAL A 298 -30.25 -13.51 -5.84
C VAL A 298 -29.72 -14.90 -5.48
N TRP A 299 -30.58 -15.75 -4.96
CA TRP A 299 -30.22 -17.15 -4.73
C TRP A 299 -29.92 -17.83 -6.06
N GLY A 300 -28.72 -18.43 -6.16
CA GLY A 300 -28.19 -18.97 -7.42
C GLY A 300 -27.40 -17.97 -8.26
N GLY A 301 -27.30 -16.71 -7.81
CA GLY A 301 -26.52 -15.68 -8.50
C GLY A 301 -26.92 -15.53 -9.97
N ASN A 302 -25.97 -15.78 -10.86
CA ASN A 302 -26.19 -15.66 -12.31
C ASN A 302 -27.14 -16.75 -12.91
N THR A 303 -27.43 -17.78 -12.13
CA THR A 303 -28.42 -18.83 -12.49
C THR A 303 -29.46 -18.92 -11.38
N PRO A 304 -30.43 -17.98 -11.32
CA PRO A 304 -31.39 -17.91 -10.25
C PRO A 304 -32.11 -19.24 -10.02
N VAL A 305 -32.20 -19.64 -8.74
CA VAL A 305 -32.95 -20.86 -8.38
C VAL A 305 -34.42 -20.54 -8.10
N VAL A 306 -35.31 -21.49 -8.48
CA VAL A 306 -36.72 -21.35 -8.16
C VAL A 306 -36.97 -21.88 -6.76
N LEU A 307 -37.47 -21.02 -5.86
CA LEU A 307 -37.85 -21.34 -4.51
C LEU A 307 -39.36 -21.51 -4.39
N ASN A 308 -39.78 -22.50 -3.59
CA ASN A 308 -41.19 -22.77 -3.30
C ASN A 308 -41.53 -22.38 -1.84
N ALA A 309 -42.33 -21.36 -1.65
CA ALA A 309 -42.69 -20.88 -0.32
C ALA A 309 -43.47 -21.94 0.52
N ALA A 310 -44.06 -22.98 -0.09
CA ALA A 310 -44.68 -24.09 0.61
C ALA A 310 -43.65 -25.07 1.19
N ASN A 311 -42.40 -25.07 0.72
CA ASN A 311 -41.29 -25.80 1.32
C ASN A 311 -40.72 -25.00 2.50
N ALA A 312 -40.73 -25.57 3.69
CA ALA A 312 -40.33 -24.87 4.92
C ALA A 312 -38.88 -24.33 4.85
N ARG A 313 -37.95 -25.00 4.15
CA ARG A 313 -36.56 -24.57 4.02
C ARG A 313 -36.37 -23.53 2.89
N ASP A 314 -37.10 -23.65 1.79
CA ASP A 314 -37.15 -22.59 0.77
C ASP A 314 -37.75 -21.32 1.38
N ALA A 315 -38.75 -21.42 2.26
CA ALA A 315 -39.31 -20.28 2.98
C ALA A 315 -38.26 -19.56 3.83
N VAL A 316 -37.30 -20.29 4.42
CA VAL A 316 -36.15 -19.67 5.12
C VAL A 316 -35.27 -18.89 4.13
N LEU A 317 -34.91 -19.44 2.97
CA LEU A 317 -34.15 -18.70 1.95
C LEU A 317 -34.91 -17.46 1.48
N ILE A 318 -36.22 -17.58 1.23
CA ILE A 318 -37.05 -16.43 0.86
C ILE A 318 -37.02 -15.34 1.93
N SER A 319 -37.13 -15.72 3.21
CA SER A 319 -37.11 -14.78 4.33
C SER A 319 -35.73 -14.10 4.58
N LYS A 320 -34.64 -14.77 4.14
CA LYS A 320 -33.26 -14.29 4.28
C LYS A 320 -32.76 -13.55 3.04
N GLY A 321 -33.48 -13.68 1.91
CA GLY A 321 -33.17 -13.00 0.67
C GLY A 321 -33.68 -11.56 0.64
N GLY A 322 -33.29 -10.84 -0.38
CA GLY A 322 -33.74 -9.49 -0.68
C GLY A 322 -32.61 -8.49 -0.88
N ASP A 323 -32.98 -7.33 -1.39
CA ASP A 323 -32.02 -6.28 -1.66
C ASP A 323 -31.54 -5.64 -0.36
N TYR A 324 -30.26 -5.32 -0.33
CA TYR A 324 -29.64 -4.63 0.81
C TYR A 324 -28.58 -3.64 0.35
N SER A 325 -28.13 -2.79 1.27
CA SER A 325 -27.02 -1.89 1.00
C SER A 325 -25.88 -2.15 1.99
N SER A 326 -24.67 -2.31 1.45
CA SER A 326 -23.44 -2.34 2.22
C SER A 326 -22.98 -0.91 2.53
N LYS A 327 -22.44 -0.70 3.74
CA LYS A 327 -21.95 0.59 4.22
C LYS A 327 -20.44 0.63 4.25
N GLY A 328 -19.89 1.84 4.08
CA GLY A 328 -18.47 2.13 4.25
C GLY A 328 -18.30 3.56 4.75
N ASP A 329 -18.39 3.74 6.06
CA ASP A 329 -18.33 5.06 6.72
C ASP A 329 -16.94 5.28 7.30
N SER A 330 -16.35 6.44 7.05
CA SER A 330 -15.04 6.82 7.57
C SER A 330 -15.11 8.22 8.18
N ASP A 331 -14.47 8.39 9.33
CA ASP A 331 -14.29 9.66 10.02
C ASP A 331 -12.80 9.81 10.37
N THR A 332 -12.20 10.95 10.05
CA THR A 332 -10.80 11.24 10.37
C THR A 332 -10.69 12.62 11.00
N VAL A 333 -10.05 12.67 12.15
CA VAL A 333 -9.72 13.90 12.87
C VAL A 333 -8.20 14.03 12.89
N PHE A 334 -7.71 15.17 12.49
CA PHE A 334 -6.30 15.52 12.50
C PHE A 334 -6.09 16.81 13.28
N ALA A 335 -5.07 16.86 14.13
CA ALA A 335 -4.62 18.08 14.80
C ALA A 335 -3.09 18.13 14.84
N ARG A 336 -2.54 19.31 14.61
CA ARG A 336 -1.11 19.58 14.69
C ARG A 336 -0.86 20.90 15.39
N PHE A 337 0.17 20.93 16.24
CA PHE A 337 0.66 22.11 16.95
C PHE A 337 2.15 22.26 16.65
N ASP A 338 2.54 23.45 16.25
CA ASP A 338 3.93 23.80 15.96
C ASP A 338 4.34 24.96 16.87
N TRP A 339 5.40 24.75 17.65
CA TRP A 339 5.92 25.72 18.59
C TRP A 339 7.36 26.08 18.25
N ASN A 340 7.58 27.31 17.84
CA ASN A 340 8.91 27.93 17.76
C ASN A 340 9.31 28.37 19.19
N ILE A 341 9.96 27.47 19.95
CA ILE A 341 10.39 27.72 21.33
C ILE A 341 11.37 28.88 21.33
N THR A 342 12.38 28.80 20.46
CA THR A 342 13.35 29.84 20.14
C THR A 342 13.53 29.92 18.62
N THR A 343 14.39 30.80 18.13
CA THR A 343 14.81 30.79 16.72
C THR A 343 15.47 29.48 16.30
N ASP A 344 16.06 28.75 17.25
CA ASP A 344 16.87 27.56 16.99
C ASP A 344 16.22 26.26 17.44
N GLN A 345 15.08 26.33 18.15
CA GLN A 345 14.35 25.16 18.64
C GLN A 345 12.88 25.20 18.22
N THR A 346 12.43 24.12 17.57
CA THR A 346 11.03 23.93 17.21
C THR A 346 10.50 22.60 17.75
N LEU A 347 9.29 22.61 18.28
CA LEU A 347 8.58 21.42 18.73
C LEU A 347 7.30 21.28 17.93
N GLN A 348 7.08 20.09 17.39
CA GLN A 348 5.87 19.72 16.69
C GLN A 348 5.16 18.61 17.46
N PHE A 349 3.85 18.76 17.65
CA PHE A 349 3.00 17.70 18.18
C PHE A 349 1.83 17.45 17.22
N ARG A 350 1.58 16.18 16.86
CA ARG A 350 0.54 15.77 15.93
C ARG A 350 -0.32 14.66 16.52
N ILE A 351 -1.62 14.76 16.29
CA ILE A 351 -2.61 13.72 16.58
C ILE A 351 -3.34 13.39 15.28
N ASN A 352 -3.50 12.12 14.99
CA ASN A 352 -4.38 11.63 13.94
C ASN A 352 -5.25 10.52 14.49
N HIS A 353 -6.56 10.67 14.41
CA HIS A 353 -7.55 9.65 14.76
C HIS A 353 -8.38 9.35 13.52
N SER A 354 -8.48 8.09 13.15
CA SER A 354 -9.39 7.65 12.08
C SER A 354 -10.24 6.47 12.55
N LYS A 355 -11.51 6.47 12.14
CA LYS A 355 -12.43 5.37 12.37
C LYS A 355 -13.15 5.04 11.07
N PHE A 356 -13.05 3.78 10.67
CA PHE A 356 -13.81 3.22 9.57
C PHE A 356 -14.78 2.17 10.11
N THR A 357 -16.00 2.16 9.56
CA THR A 357 -16.98 1.09 9.80
C THR A 357 -17.54 0.66 8.45
N GLY A 358 -17.31 -0.59 8.10
CA GLY A 358 -17.73 -1.11 6.81
C GLY A 358 -18.19 -2.57 6.85
N ASP A 359 -19.02 -2.94 5.90
CA ASP A 359 -19.53 -4.29 5.77
C ASP A 359 -18.57 -5.17 4.96
N VAL A 360 -18.40 -6.42 5.37
CA VAL A 360 -17.59 -7.45 4.73
C VAL A 360 -18.46 -8.64 4.39
N GLY A 361 -18.16 -9.29 3.26
CA GLY A 361 -18.91 -10.46 2.78
C GLY A 361 -20.06 -10.12 1.84
N ALA A 362 -20.30 -8.82 1.56
CA ALA A 362 -21.37 -8.41 0.64
C ALA A 362 -21.19 -9.02 -0.76
N GLY A 363 -22.29 -9.53 -1.32
CA GLY A 363 -22.28 -10.14 -2.64
C GLY A 363 -23.68 -10.61 -3.07
N GLN A 364 -23.84 -10.95 -4.34
CA GLN A 364 -25.14 -11.38 -4.91
C GLN A 364 -25.72 -12.61 -4.26
N THR A 365 -24.91 -13.53 -3.75
CA THR A 365 -25.34 -14.81 -3.18
C THR A 365 -25.29 -14.85 -1.66
N ALA A 366 -24.85 -13.75 -0.99
CA ALA A 366 -24.84 -13.63 0.45
C ALA A 366 -26.11 -12.92 0.95
N SER A 367 -26.76 -13.47 1.96
CA SER A 367 -27.83 -12.76 2.66
C SER A 367 -27.26 -11.62 3.50
N TYR A 368 -28.07 -10.61 3.87
CA TYR A 368 -27.62 -9.51 4.71
C TYR A 368 -27.04 -9.97 6.07
N GLU A 369 -27.62 -11.00 6.67
CA GLU A 369 -27.13 -11.52 7.95
C GLU A 369 -25.79 -12.30 7.83
N ASN A 370 -25.41 -12.72 6.62
CA ASN A 370 -24.09 -13.33 6.36
C ASN A 370 -22.99 -12.27 6.18
N LEU A 371 -23.26 -11.02 6.44
CA LEU A 371 -22.25 -9.99 6.50
C LEU A 371 -21.58 -9.94 7.87
N SER A 372 -20.46 -9.28 7.92
CA SER A 372 -19.83 -8.85 9.17
C SER A 372 -19.48 -7.37 9.10
N SER A 373 -19.39 -6.74 10.26
CA SER A 373 -18.91 -5.38 10.40
C SER A 373 -17.41 -5.39 10.70
N ASP A 374 -16.60 -4.75 9.84
CA ASP A 374 -15.24 -4.34 10.19
C ASP A 374 -15.28 -2.94 10.82
N VAL A 375 -14.75 -2.81 12.02
CA VAL A 375 -14.52 -1.52 12.66
C VAL A 375 -13.01 -1.33 12.75
N ILE A 376 -12.45 -0.34 12.05
CA ILE A 376 -11.03 -0.05 12.06
C ILE A 376 -10.82 1.29 12.74
N THR A 377 -10.10 1.30 13.86
CA THR A 377 -9.79 2.53 14.59
C THR A 377 -8.27 2.66 14.67
N THR A 378 -7.76 3.77 14.17
CA THR A 378 -6.33 4.07 14.16
C THR A 378 -6.07 5.37 14.91
N ASP A 379 -5.20 5.30 15.91
CA ASP A 379 -4.68 6.46 16.64
C ASP A 379 -3.18 6.59 16.38
N ALA A 380 -2.73 7.77 15.98
CA ALA A 380 -1.31 8.06 15.78
C ALA A 380 -0.93 9.39 16.42
N TYR A 381 0.14 9.37 17.21
CA TYR A 381 0.68 10.53 17.93
C TYR A 381 2.15 10.69 17.56
N VAL A 382 2.57 11.87 17.16
CA VAL A 382 3.97 12.20 16.87
C VAL A 382 4.38 13.42 17.66
N LEU A 383 5.50 13.31 18.35
CA LEU A 383 6.21 14.41 18.95
C LEU A 383 7.59 14.52 18.29
N GLN A 384 7.91 15.67 17.72
CA GLN A 384 9.21 15.92 17.09
C GLN A 384 9.83 17.20 17.64
N TRP A 385 11.10 17.11 18.01
CA TRP A 385 11.92 18.24 18.45
C TRP A 385 13.10 18.42 17.50
N ASN A 386 13.22 19.62 16.93
CA ASN A 386 14.34 20.00 16.09
C ASN A 386 15.14 21.10 16.81
N TRP A 387 16.45 20.93 16.86
CA TRP A 387 17.35 21.88 17.51
C TRP A 387 18.59 22.18 16.66
N VAL A 388 18.77 23.45 16.31
CA VAL A 388 20.00 23.98 15.73
C VAL A 388 20.93 24.32 16.91
N ILE A 389 21.83 23.40 17.27
CA ILE A 389 22.73 23.53 18.43
C ILE A 389 23.70 24.69 18.22
N ASN A 390 24.23 24.79 16.99
CA ASN A 390 25.06 25.90 16.51
C ASN A 390 25.12 25.92 14.99
N ALA A 391 25.96 26.73 14.39
CA ALA A 391 26.03 26.86 12.91
C ALA A 391 26.32 25.54 12.17
N ASN A 392 26.93 24.56 12.83
CA ASN A 392 27.31 23.28 12.19
C ASN A 392 26.60 22.08 12.75
N TRP A 393 26.05 22.09 13.95
CA TRP A 393 25.46 20.94 14.60
C TRP A 393 23.94 21.08 14.77
N LEU A 394 23.23 20.04 14.35
CA LEU A 394 21.77 19.95 14.37
C LEU A 394 21.35 18.65 15.04
N ASN A 395 20.20 18.68 15.70
CA ASN A 395 19.58 17.52 16.30
C ASN A 395 18.10 17.42 15.90
N GLU A 396 17.62 16.20 15.64
CA GLU A 396 16.23 15.88 15.34
C GLU A 396 15.83 14.65 16.16
N ALA A 397 14.99 14.83 17.16
CA ALA A 397 14.42 13.76 17.98
C ALA A 397 12.95 13.57 17.65
N ARG A 398 12.50 12.33 17.53
CA ARG A 398 11.09 12.00 17.25
C ARG A 398 10.63 10.79 18.04
N ILE A 399 9.42 10.90 18.59
CA ILE A 399 8.67 9.78 19.17
C ILE A 399 7.37 9.66 18.39
N ASN A 400 7.09 8.47 17.88
CA ASN A 400 5.85 8.13 17.20
C ASN A 400 5.18 6.96 17.94
N TYR A 401 3.93 7.13 18.34
CA TYR A 401 3.10 6.07 18.89
C TYR A 401 1.89 5.87 17.99
N THR A 402 1.65 4.64 17.55
CA THR A 402 0.47 4.29 16.77
C THR A 402 -0.22 3.08 17.40
N LYS A 403 -1.56 3.12 17.37
CA LYS A 403 -2.41 2.02 17.78
C LYS A 403 -3.44 1.76 16.68
N ASP A 404 -3.64 0.50 16.34
CA ASP A 404 -4.61 0.07 15.34
C ASP A 404 -5.47 -1.05 15.94
N ASP A 405 -6.79 -0.85 15.96
CA ASP A 405 -7.79 -1.81 16.43
C ASP A 405 -8.71 -2.19 15.25
N MET A 406 -8.79 -3.47 14.90
CA MET A 406 -9.57 -3.95 13.76
C MET A 406 -10.44 -5.17 14.10
N PRO A 407 -11.47 -5.02 14.96
CA PRO A 407 -12.43 -6.09 15.19
C PRO A 407 -13.34 -6.31 13.98
N ARG A 408 -13.57 -7.58 13.67
CA ARG A 408 -14.57 -8.04 12.72
C ARG A 408 -15.60 -8.88 13.44
N SER A 409 -16.87 -8.49 13.37
CA SER A 409 -17.97 -9.14 14.07
C SER A 409 -19.09 -9.48 13.08
N PRO A 410 -19.51 -10.76 12.96
CA PRO A 410 -20.64 -11.16 12.13
C PRO A 410 -21.96 -10.54 12.61
N TYR A 411 -22.89 -10.29 11.69
CA TYR A 411 -24.21 -9.81 12.04
C TYR A 411 -25.10 -10.90 12.64
N ALA A 412 -24.92 -12.17 12.22
CA ALA A 412 -25.59 -13.30 12.82
C ALA A 412 -24.70 -14.05 13.83
N THR A 413 -25.31 -14.78 14.73
CA THR A 413 -24.64 -15.65 15.72
C THR A 413 -24.83 -17.15 15.42
N SER A 414 -25.82 -17.50 14.57
CA SER A 414 -26.06 -18.87 14.11
C SER A 414 -24.93 -19.34 13.18
N PRO A 415 -24.70 -20.66 13.07
CA PRO A 415 -23.80 -21.21 12.06
C PRO A 415 -24.10 -20.69 10.64
N GLU A 416 -23.07 -20.62 9.81
CA GLU A 416 -23.26 -20.40 8.37
C GLU A 416 -23.95 -21.60 7.74
N VAL A 417 -24.86 -21.35 6.85
CA VAL A 417 -25.42 -22.35 5.93
C VAL A 417 -24.96 -21.98 4.53
N SER A 418 -24.10 -22.80 3.96
CA SER A 418 -23.49 -22.65 2.63
C SER A 418 -24.10 -23.69 1.68
N ILE A 419 -24.76 -23.23 0.65
CA ILE A 419 -25.41 -24.08 -0.37
C ILE A 419 -24.69 -23.82 -1.69
N SER A 420 -23.91 -24.79 -2.15
CA SER A 420 -23.07 -24.66 -3.37
C SER A 420 -23.90 -24.21 -4.57
N ASN A 421 -23.40 -23.20 -5.27
CA ASN A 421 -24.05 -22.54 -6.41
C ASN A 421 -25.43 -21.89 -6.11
N VAL A 422 -25.80 -21.76 -4.83
CA VAL A 422 -27.02 -21.07 -4.39
C VAL A 422 -26.70 -19.85 -3.56
N GLY A 423 -26.00 -20.01 -2.44
CA GLY A 423 -25.60 -18.87 -1.62
C GLY A 423 -25.38 -19.20 -0.14
N TYR A 424 -25.33 -18.16 0.67
CA TYR A 424 -24.92 -18.21 2.08
C TYR A 424 -25.88 -17.42 2.96
N TYR A 425 -26.20 -17.93 4.15
CA TYR A 425 -26.86 -17.20 5.23
C TYR A 425 -26.33 -17.66 6.60
N GLY A 426 -26.72 -16.98 7.69
CA GLY A 426 -26.13 -17.21 9.01
C GLY A 426 -24.84 -16.37 9.21
N ALA A 427 -24.04 -16.71 10.20
CA ALA A 427 -22.86 -15.92 10.55
C ALA A 427 -21.77 -15.99 9.48
N TYR A 428 -21.20 -14.85 9.13
CA TYR A 428 -19.97 -14.81 8.34
C TYR A 428 -18.86 -15.60 9.06
N PRO A 429 -18.14 -16.54 8.39
CA PRO A 429 -17.36 -17.55 9.08
C PRO A 429 -15.99 -17.07 9.60
N PHE A 430 -15.61 -15.81 9.39
CA PHE A 430 -14.28 -15.29 9.69
C PHE A 430 -14.32 -14.14 10.69
N ASP A 431 -14.63 -14.46 11.95
CA ASP A 431 -14.46 -13.53 13.07
C ASP A 431 -12.99 -13.22 13.27
N ARG A 432 -12.69 -11.98 13.58
CA ARG A 432 -11.33 -11.54 13.82
C ARG A 432 -11.29 -10.41 14.85
N THR A 433 -10.33 -10.46 15.76
CA THR A 433 -9.91 -9.29 16.52
C THR A 433 -8.42 -9.11 16.27
N TYR A 434 -8.04 -7.92 15.88
CA TYR A 434 -6.67 -7.60 15.52
C TYR A 434 -6.30 -6.25 16.12
N ASN A 435 -5.21 -6.23 16.90
CA ASN A 435 -4.72 -5.05 17.58
C ASN A 435 -3.20 -4.96 17.40
N THR A 436 -2.72 -3.79 16.99
CA THR A 436 -1.30 -3.48 17.02
C THR A 436 -1.02 -2.20 17.78
N LYS A 437 0.14 -2.16 18.42
CA LYS A 437 0.71 -0.94 19.00
C LYS A 437 2.15 -0.84 18.53
N ARG A 438 2.55 0.34 18.12
CA ARG A 438 3.94 0.63 17.78
C ARG A 438 4.41 1.83 18.57
N THR A 439 5.57 1.69 19.18
CA THR A 439 6.34 2.82 19.71
C THR A 439 7.64 2.93 18.92
N GLN A 440 7.82 4.04 18.21
CA GLN A 440 9.04 4.34 17.48
C GLN A 440 9.77 5.51 18.13
N ILE A 441 11.07 5.35 18.29
CA ILE A 441 11.98 6.42 18.76
C ILE A 441 13.06 6.59 17.70
N GLN A 442 13.22 7.82 17.24
CA GLN A 442 14.25 8.20 16.28
C GLN A 442 15.06 9.37 16.84
N GLU A 443 16.37 9.28 16.72
CA GLU A 443 17.31 10.32 17.10
C GLU A 443 18.34 10.48 15.99
N ASN A 444 18.47 11.72 15.49
CA ASN A 444 19.40 12.06 14.42
C ASN A 444 20.27 13.25 14.84
N ILE A 445 21.56 13.14 14.62
CA ILE A 445 22.50 14.24 14.75
C ILE A 445 23.16 14.52 13.40
N SER A 446 23.28 15.77 13.04
CA SER A 446 23.89 16.18 11.77
C SER A 446 25.00 17.20 12.01
N TYR A 447 26.11 17.02 11.30
CA TYR A 447 27.17 17.99 11.14
C TYR A 447 27.12 18.57 9.72
N VAL A 448 27.01 19.89 9.60
CA VAL A 448 26.78 20.57 8.32
C VAL A 448 27.81 21.66 8.10
N THR A 449 28.42 21.61 6.92
CA THR A 449 29.22 22.70 6.35
C THR A 449 28.68 23.04 4.96
N PRO A 450 29.10 24.12 4.31
CA PRO A 450 28.68 24.44 2.97
C PRO A 450 28.96 23.36 1.91
N THR A 451 29.94 22.47 2.15
CA THR A 451 30.37 21.45 1.20
C THR A 451 30.17 20.02 1.69
N LEU A 452 30.00 19.80 2.98
CA LEU A 452 29.85 18.47 3.56
C LEU A 452 28.73 18.46 4.60
N GLN A 453 27.84 17.50 4.48
CA GLN A 453 26.85 17.18 5.50
C GLN A 453 27.04 15.71 5.92
N VAL A 454 27.20 15.47 7.22
CA VAL A 454 27.23 14.13 7.81
C VAL A 454 26.05 14.00 8.76
N LYS A 455 25.22 12.97 8.57
CA LYS A 455 24.06 12.67 9.43
C LYS A 455 24.22 11.26 9.98
N GLY A 456 24.10 11.10 11.27
CA GLY A 456 24.02 9.79 11.91
C GLY A 456 22.79 9.70 12.80
N GLY A 457 22.28 8.49 13.00
CA GLY A 457 21.09 8.34 13.84
C GLY A 457 20.78 6.91 14.22
N ILE A 458 19.79 6.79 15.10
CA ILE A 458 19.21 5.55 15.58
C ILE A 458 17.72 5.56 15.27
N ASP A 459 17.15 4.37 15.04
CA ASP A 459 15.71 4.15 14.79
C ASP A 459 15.31 2.85 15.50
N TYR A 460 14.49 2.97 16.53
CA TYR A 460 14.00 1.86 17.35
C TYR A 460 12.49 1.76 17.25
N ASN A 461 11.97 0.57 16.96
CA ASN A 461 10.55 0.25 17.00
C ASN A 461 10.30 -0.93 17.95
N ALA A 462 9.37 -0.76 18.87
CA ALA A 462 8.70 -1.85 19.57
C ALA A 462 7.29 -2.01 18.98
N VAL A 463 6.98 -3.21 18.50
CA VAL A 463 5.72 -3.54 17.83
C VAL A 463 5.03 -4.64 18.62
N ASP A 464 3.96 -4.30 19.32
CA ASP A 464 3.07 -5.27 19.96
C ASP A 464 1.95 -5.66 19.01
N VAL A 465 1.79 -6.95 18.80
CA VAL A 465 0.73 -7.51 17.95
C VAL A 465 -0.11 -8.47 18.78
N SER A 466 -1.43 -8.32 18.72
CA SER A 466 -2.37 -9.28 19.30
C SER A 466 -3.47 -9.59 18.28
N GLU A 467 -3.64 -10.85 17.95
CA GLU A 467 -4.65 -11.29 17.00
C GLU A 467 -5.39 -12.52 17.52
N PHE A 468 -6.72 -12.48 17.38
CA PHE A 468 -7.57 -13.65 17.41
C PHE A 468 -8.16 -13.85 16.01
N PHE A 469 -7.94 -15.03 15.45
CA PHE A 469 -8.57 -15.47 14.22
C PHE A 469 -8.92 -16.95 14.32
N ALA A 470 -10.21 -17.27 14.27
CA ALA A 470 -10.66 -18.64 14.21
C ALA A 470 -11.80 -18.74 13.19
N GLY A 471 -11.42 -19.00 11.94
CA GLY A 471 -12.41 -19.24 10.89
C GLY A 471 -13.31 -20.42 11.23
N ASN A 472 -14.60 -20.34 10.91
CA ASN A 472 -15.60 -21.40 11.08
C ASN A 472 -15.88 -21.82 12.55
N TRP A 473 -15.48 -21.07 13.55
CA TRP A 473 -15.66 -21.51 14.95
C TRP A 473 -17.15 -21.55 15.39
N ARG A 474 -18.02 -20.79 14.70
CA ARG A 474 -19.47 -20.86 14.91
C ARG A 474 -20.14 -22.03 14.19
N GLY A 475 -19.38 -22.77 13.37
CA GLY A 475 -19.87 -23.87 12.54
C GLY A 475 -20.37 -23.43 11.17
N VAL A 476 -20.21 -24.33 10.21
CA VAL A 476 -20.66 -24.16 8.82
C VAL A 476 -21.31 -25.45 8.34
N TYR A 477 -22.56 -25.37 7.90
CA TYR A 477 -23.24 -26.46 7.19
C TYR A 477 -23.00 -26.32 5.68
N LEU A 478 -22.38 -27.33 5.10
CA LEU A 478 -22.09 -27.38 3.65
C LEU A 478 -23.09 -28.30 2.96
N PHE A 479 -23.81 -27.75 2.02
CA PHE A 479 -24.67 -28.50 1.11
C PHE A 479 -24.04 -28.48 -0.26
N THR A 480 -23.61 -29.65 -0.74
CA THR A 480 -22.99 -29.80 -2.06
C THR A 480 -23.77 -30.78 -2.91
N ASN A 481 -23.51 -30.79 -4.21
CA ASN A 481 -24.08 -31.84 -5.07
C ASN A 481 -23.57 -33.22 -4.64
N THR A 482 -24.44 -34.21 -4.67
CA THR A 482 -24.14 -35.61 -4.35
C THR A 482 -24.57 -36.53 -5.46
N GLY A 483 -23.97 -37.74 -5.51
CA GLY A 483 -24.24 -38.71 -6.58
C GLY A 483 -23.71 -38.29 -7.96
N SER A 484 -23.96 -39.10 -8.95
CA SER A 484 -23.61 -38.84 -10.35
C SER A 484 -24.61 -39.49 -11.32
N GLY A 485 -24.73 -38.98 -12.53
CA GLY A 485 -25.68 -39.48 -13.53
C GLY A 485 -27.12 -39.44 -13.03
N ALA A 486 -27.83 -40.54 -13.11
CA ALA A 486 -29.25 -40.64 -12.70
C ALA A 486 -29.46 -40.53 -11.15
N THR A 487 -28.38 -40.67 -10.35
CA THR A 487 -28.45 -40.55 -8.89
C THR A 487 -27.99 -39.16 -8.39
N ALA A 488 -27.73 -38.22 -9.30
CA ALA A 488 -27.29 -36.88 -8.94
C ALA A 488 -28.38 -36.11 -8.19
N VAL A 489 -28.02 -35.55 -7.03
CA VAL A 489 -28.87 -34.69 -6.22
C VAL A 489 -28.20 -33.32 -6.12
N SER A 490 -28.92 -32.26 -6.41
CA SER A 490 -28.38 -30.91 -6.33
C SER A 490 -28.15 -30.46 -4.88
N ALA A 491 -27.27 -29.49 -4.70
CA ALA A 491 -27.03 -28.86 -3.40
C ALA A 491 -28.32 -28.28 -2.78
N LEU A 492 -29.18 -27.68 -3.63
CA LEU A 492 -30.47 -27.14 -3.20
C LEU A 492 -31.44 -28.23 -2.75
N ASP A 493 -31.51 -29.37 -3.47
CA ASP A 493 -32.37 -30.47 -3.06
C ASP A 493 -31.86 -31.19 -1.82
N ASN A 494 -30.52 -31.27 -1.65
CA ASN A 494 -29.92 -31.71 -0.41
C ASN A 494 -30.29 -30.78 0.76
N PHE A 495 -30.32 -29.46 0.53
CA PHE A 495 -30.75 -28.48 1.54
C PHE A 495 -32.24 -28.64 1.87
N ARG A 496 -33.12 -28.78 0.85
CA ARG A 496 -34.55 -29.04 1.01
C ARG A 496 -34.82 -30.31 1.82
N ALA A 497 -33.99 -31.33 1.65
CA ALA A 497 -34.04 -32.56 2.44
C ALA A 497 -33.37 -32.45 3.81
N GLY A 498 -32.60 -31.35 4.09
CA GLY A 498 -31.78 -31.20 5.30
C GLY A 498 -30.53 -32.09 5.34
N ASN A 499 -30.17 -32.61 4.18
CA ASN A 499 -29.04 -33.54 4.02
C ASN A 499 -27.73 -32.81 3.72
N TRP A 500 -27.21 -32.12 4.70
CA TRP A 500 -25.87 -31.52 4.58
C TRP A 500 -24.82 -32.61 4.28
N THR A 501 -23.81 -32.28 3.50
CA THR A 501 -22.71 -33.17 3.12
C THR A 501 -21.57 -33.13 4.11
N THR A 502 -21.26 -31.95 4.66
CA THR A 502 -20.23 -31.72 5.68
C THR A 502 -20.73 -30.69 6.68
N TYR A 503 -20.53 -30.95 7.95
CA TYR A 503 -20.59 -29.93 8.99
C TYR A 503 -19.17 -29.64 9.45
N ARG A 504 -18.77 -28.37 9.34
CA ARG A 504 -17.42 -27.89 9.65
C ARG A 504 -17.44 -26.98 10.85
N GLN A 505 -16.54 -27.22 11.81
CA GLN A 505 -16.36 -26.30 12.93
C GLN A 505 -14.92 -26.29 13.39
N ASN A 506 -14.42 -25.11 13.79
CA ASN A 506 -13.12 -24.93 14.40
C ASN A 506 -13.30 -24.85 15.93
N PHE A 507 -12.45 -25.55 16.66
CA PHE A 507 -12.50 -25.70 18.11
C PHE A 507 -11.19 -25.26 18.75
N GLY A 508 -11.25 -24.78 19.98
CA GLY A 508 -10.11 -24.78 20.88
C GLY A 508 -9.86 -26.21 21.39
N LEU A 509 -8.65 -26.73 21.22
CA LEU A 509 -8.33 -28.10 21.60
C LEU A 509 -8.06 -28.26 23.09
N ASN A 510 -7.64 -27.19 23.79
CA ASN A 510 -7.32 -27.17 25.20
C ASN A 510 -8.03 -26.02 25.94
N GLY A 511 -9.26 -25.67 25.54
CA GLY A 511 -10.03 -24.59 26.14
C GLY A 511 -10.93 -23.87 25.15
N PRO A 512 -11.51 -22.73 25.52
CA PRO A 512 -12.31 -21.92 24.59
C PRO A 512 -11.51 -21.54 23.34
N VAL A 513 -12.16 -21.53 22.19
CA VAL A 513 -11.50 -21.20 20.91
C VAL A 513 -10.94 -19.76 20.91
N GLN A 514 -11.56 -18.85 21.64
CA GLN A 514 -11.14 -17.46 21.77
C GLN A 514 -9.75 -17.34 22.43
N ASP A 515 -9.50 -18.16 23.47
CA ASP A 515 -8.20 -18.20 24.14
C ASP A 515 -7.17 -19.01 23.35
N ALA A 516 -7.62 -20.12 22.78
CA ALA A 516 -6.78 -21.00 21.97
C ALA A 516 -6.30 -20.33 20.67
N GLY A 517 -7.14 -19.53 20.01
CA GLY A 517 -6.83 -18.80 18.79
C GLY A 517 -6.11 -17.47 18.99
N LEU A 518 -5.93 -17.02 20.24
CA LEU A 518 -5.29 -15.74 20.53
C LEU A 518 -3.77 -15.85 20.39
N PHE A 519 -3.20 -14.98 19.58
CA PHE A 519 -1.77 -14.72 19.46
C PHE A 519 -1.44 -13.35 20.07
N SER A 520 -0.35 -13.26 20.81
CA SER A 520 0.18 -11.98 21.30
C SER A 520 1.69 -12.07 21.37
N ALA A 521 2.35 -11.09 20.76
CA ALA A 521 3.81 -11.05 20.69
C ALA A 521 4.33 -9.61 20.53
N THR A 522 5.56 -9.39 20.99
CA THR A 522 6.30 -8.13 20.75
C THR A 522 7.48 -8.40 19.83
N GLU A 523 7.58 -7.66 18.77
CA GLU A 523 8.69 -7.63 17.83
C GLU A 523 9.48 -6.33 18.04
N LYS A 524 10.82 -6.40 17.96
CA LYS A 524 11.68 -5.21 18.03
C LYS A 524 12.44 -5.04 16.72
N GLN A 525 12.50 -3.81 16.25
CA GLN A 525 13.24 -3.43 15.06
C GLN A 525 14.19 -2.29 15.43
N GLU A 526 15.47 -2.52 15.21
CA GLU A 526 16.55 -1.61 15.61
C GLU A 526 17.38 -1.24 14.39
N ALA A 527 17.78 0.01 14.30
CA ALA A 527 18.70 0.42 13.26
C ALA A 527 19.62 1.55 13.71
N VAL A 528 20.82 1.53 13.14
CA VAL A 528 21.83 2.60 13.28
C VAL A 528 22.31 2.95 11.88
N PHE A 529 22.49 4.23 11.59
CA PHE A 529 22.97 4.65 10.29
C PHE A 529 23.94 5.83 10.39
N ILE A 530 24.74 5.96 9.34
CA ILE A 530 25.53 7.14 9.04
C ILE A 530 25.45 7.44 7.55
N GLN A 531 25.37 8.71 7.20
CA GLN A 531 25.37 9.19 5.83
C GLN A 531 26.20 10.45 5.69
N ALA A 532 26.98 10.55 4.62
CA ALA A 532 27.69 11.75 4.21
C ALA A 532 27.24 12.18 2.83
N ASP A 533 26.93 13.45 2.67
CA ASP A 533 26.63 14.12 1.40
C ASP A 533 27.73 15.18 1.18
N TRP A 534 28.52 15.02 0.12
CA TRP A 534 29.75 15.78 -0.09
C TRP A 534 29.82 16.41 -1.47
N HIS A 535 29.84 17.72 -1.55
CA HIS A 535 30.22 18.46 -2.74
C HIS A 535 31.73 18.39 -2.96
N VAL A 536 32.17 17.40 -3.73
CA VAL A 536 33.61 17.21 -4.06
C VAL A 536 34.13 18.39 -4.87
N ILE A 537 33.33 18.85 -5.84
CA ILE A 537 33.48 20.06 -6.61
C ILE A 537 32.09 20.68 -6.84
N ASP A 538 32.04 21.90 -7.35
CA ASP A 538 30.78 22.65 -7.57
C ASP A 538 29.75 21.90 -8.44
N THR A 539 30.23 21.03 -9.32
CA THR A 539 29.41 20.31 -10.28
C THR A 539 29.20 18.84 -9.91
N LEU A 540 29.82 18.35 -8.84
CA LEU A 540 29.72 16.93 -8.45
C LEU A 540 29.45 16.79 -6.95
N LYS A 541 28.33 16.18 -6.61
CA LYS A 541 27.98 15.78 -5.27
C LYS A 541 27.97 14.26 -5.15
N LEU A 542 28.54 13.73 -4.10
CA LEU A 542 28.53 12.31 -3.73
C LEU A 542 27.72 12.09 -2.45
N GLY A 543 26.96 11.00 -2.41
CA GLY A 543 26.30 10.53 -1.21
C GLY A 543 26.84 9.15 -0.83
N LEU A 544 27.26 8.98 0.43
CA LEU A 544 27.78 7.75 0.99
C LEU A 544 26.96 7.41 2.25
N GLY A 545 26.37 6.23 2.29
CA GLY A 545 25.54 5.82 3.41
C GLY A 545 25.82 4.39 3.83
N LEU A 546 25.74 4.14 5.13
CA LEU A 546 25.74 2.79 5.70
C LEU A 546 24.66 2.73 6.76
N ARG A 547 23.83 1.71 6.70
CA ARG A 547 22.80 1.41 7.70
C ARG A 547 22.93 -0.04 8.14
N TRP A 548 22.76 -0.29 9.42
CA TRP A 548 22.58 -1.59 10.02
C TRP A 548 21.16 -1.69 10.52
N ASP A 549 20.44 -2.73 10.07
CA ASP A 549 19.08 -3.03 10.49
C ASP A 549 19.07 -4.38 11.22
N ARG A 550 18.31 -4.50 12.31
CA ARG A 550 18.03 -5.74 13.04
C ARG A 550 16.55 -5.87 13.31
N GLN A 551 16.00 -7.05 13.07
CA GLN A 551 14.68 -7.47 13.52
C GLN A 551 14.83 -8.59 14.54
N GLU A 552 14.39 -8.35 15.77
CA GLU A 552 14.33 -9.33 16.83
C GLU A 552 12.89 -9.85 16.94
N ASN A 553 12.72 -11.12 16.60
CA ASN A 553 11.44 -11.80 16.65
C ASN A 553 11.18 -12.37 18.05
N PRO A 554 9.90 -12.48 18.47
CA PRO A 554 9.54 -13.05 19.76
C PRO A 554 9.89 -14.53 19.82
N ASP A 555 10.07 -15.02 21.05
CA ASP A 555 10.25 -16.44 21.31
C ASP A 555 9.00 -17.21 20.88
N TYR A 556 9.19 -18.23 20.09
CA TYR A 556 8.15 -19.11 19.60
C TYR A 556 7.77 -20.12 20.70
N PRO A 557 6.48 -20.33 21.02
CA PRO A 557 6.11 -21.34 22.01
C PRO A 557 6.55 -22.73 21.53
N ILE A 558 7.28 -23.43 22.38
CA ILE A 558 7.83 -24.74 22.08
C ILE A 558 6.66 -25.69 21.79
N LEU A 559 6.57 -26.13 20.55
CA LEU A 559 5.75 -27.29 20.20
C LEU A 559 6.35 -28.51 20.89
N ASP A 560 5.48 -29.33 21.49
CA ASP A 560 5.93 -30.57 22.14
C ASP A 560 6.79 -31.39 21.16
N MET A 561 8.06 -31.47 21.46
CA MET A 561 9.07 -32.18 20.69
C MET A 561 8.95 -33.72 20.84
N SER A 562 8.03 -34.19 21.67
CA SER A 562 7.80 -35.64 21.89
C SER A 562 7.12 -36.36 20.74
N THR A 563 6.53 -35.62 19.77
CA THR A 563 6.03 -36.22 18.53
C THR A 563 7.21 -36.49 17.61
N PRO A 564 7.40 -37.73 17.13
CA PRO A 564 8.53 -38.05 16.25
C PRO A 564 8.40 -37.28 14.94
N ARG A 565 9.22 -36.26 14.80
CA ARG A 565 9.39 -35.45 13.61
C ARG A 565 10.62 -35.96 12.90
N THR A 566 10.46 -37.06 12.23
CA THR A 566 11.59 -37.67 11.53
C THR A 566 11.97 -36.86 10.31
N GLY A 567 13.10 -36.18 10.40
CA GLY A 567 14.01 -35.95 9.30
C GLY A 567 13.71 -34.83 8.34
N ILE A 568 12.45 -34.34 8.20
CA ILE A 568 12.11 -33.42 7.10
C ILE A 568 12.10 -31.96 7.54
N MET A 569 11.70 -31.69 8.77
CA MET A 569 11.51 -30.32 9.26
C MET A 569 12.16 -30.11 10.61
N PRO A 570 13.31 -29.45 10.69
CA PRO A 570 13.83 -29.05 11.99
C PRO A 570 12.93 -27.96 12.56
N LEU A 571 12.23 -28.26 13.65
CA LEU A 571 11.51 -27.24 14.38
C LEU A 571 12.50 -26.33 15.09
N THR A 572 12.37 -25.07 14.81
CA THR A 572 13.03 -24.04 15.57
C THR A 572 12.16 -23.69 16.78
N ALA A 573 12.73 -23.74 17.96
CA ALA A 573 12.11 -23.22 19.19
C ALA A 573 12.00 -21.68 19.14
N ARG A 574 12.67 -21.05 18.20
CA ARG A 574 12.70 -19.60 17.99
C ARG A 574 12.55 -19.29 16.52
N ILE A 575 11.81 -18.23 16.23
CA ILE A 575 11.85 -17.61 14.92
C ILE A 575 13.19 -16.88 14.82
N PRO A 576 14.02 -17.15 13.79
CA PRO A 576 15.31 -16.50 13.69
C PRO A 576 15.20 -14.98 13.66
N SER A 577 16.00 -14.32 14.48
CA SER A 577 16.23 -12.88 14.35
C SER A 577 17.28 -12.64 13.27
N ASP A 578 17.16 -11.55 12.53
CA ASP A 578 18.10 -11.21 11.44
C ASP A 578 18.69 -9.83 11.61
N SER A 579 19.93 -9.66 11.13
CA SER A 579 20.58 -8.36 11.05
C SER A 579 21.41 -8.23 9.79
N GLN A 580 21.30 -7.09 9.12
CA GLN A 580 21.92 -6.87 7.83
C GLN A 580 22.49 -5.46 7.69
N PHE A 581 23.56 -5.32 6.90
CA PHE A 581 24.10 -4.03 6.50
C PHE A 581 23.59 -3.60 5.13
N SER A 582 23.29 -2.30 5.02
CA SER A 582 22.73 -1.65 3.83
C SER A 582 23.66 -0.52 3.36
N PRO A 583 24.73 -0.84 2.62
CA PRO A 583 25.58 0.19 2.01
C PRO A 583 24.82 0.89 0.88
N ARG A 584 25.03 2.22 0.76
CA ARG A 584 24.41 3.06 -0.27
C ARG A 584 25.41 4.07 -0.80
N PHE A 585 25.40 4.22 -2.11
CA PHE A 585 26.19 5.22 -2.82
C PHE A 585 25.30 5.96 -3.80
N SER A 586 25.51 7.26 -3.94
CA SER A 586 24.81 8.07 -4.94
C SER A 586 25.69 9.22 -5.42
N PHE A 587 25.36 9.73 -6.60
CA PHE A 587 26.00 10.93 -7.13
C PHE A 587 25.01 11.80 -7.90
N THR A 588 25.30 13.08 -7.95
CA THR A 588 24.65 14.04 -8.84
C THR A 588 25.75 14.86 -9.52
N TRP A 589 25.72 14.92 -10.84
CA TRP A 589 26.71 15.61 -11.64
C TRP A 589 26.05 16.56 -12.63
N THR A 590 26.50 17.81 -12.62
CA THR A 590 26.10 18.87 -13.58
C THR A 590 27.29 19.20 -14.47
N PRO A 591 27.41 18.58 -15.68
CA PRO A 591 28.58 18.75 -16.54
C PRO A 591 28.79 20.21 -16.97
N SER A 592 30.01 20.71 -16.86
CA SER A 592 30.36 22.09 -17.22
C SER A 592 30.34 22.34 -18.75
N PHE A 593 30.52 21.28 -19.57
CA PHE A 593 30.48 21.38 -21.03
C PHE A 593 29.10 21.81 -21.57
N ASP A 594 28.04 21.67 -20.78
CA ASP A 594 26.67 22.02 -21.12
C ASP A 594 26.17 23.24 -20.31
N GLN A 595 27.05 24.07 -19.82
CA GLN A 595 26.74 25.23 -18.95
C GLN A 595 25.90 24.84 -17.73
N ASN A 596 26.11 23.64 -17.19
CA ASN A 596 25.41 23.03 -16.04
C ASN A 596 23.88 22.90 -16.25
N ARG A 597 23.41 22.77 -17.48
CA ARG A 597 21.98 22.60 -17.79
C ARG A 597 21.51 21.17 -17.67
N THR A 598 22.37 20.19 -17.96
CA THR A 598 22.07 18.77 -17.79
C THR A 598 22.42 18.32 -16.38
N VAL A 599 21.55 17.53 -15.75
CA VAL A 599 21.80 16.87 -14.47
C VAL A 599 21.84 15.37 -14.71
N ILE A 600 22.95 14.74 -14.35
CA ILE A 600 23.13 13.29 -14.38
C ILE A 600 23.17 12.83 -12.94
N ARG A 601 22.35 11.82 -12.60
CA ARG A 601 22.29 11.26 -11.26
C ARG A 601 22.31 9.75 -11.30
N GLY A 602 22.89 9.14 -10.29
CA GLY A 602 22.89 7.70 -10.14
C GLY A 602 22.98 7.26 -8.70
N SER A 603 22.53 6.06 -8.46
CA SER A 603 22.61 5.43 -7.14
C SER A 603 22.80 3.93 -7.25
N ILE A 604 23.48 3.37 -6.25
CA ILE A 604 23.58 1.93 -6.01
C ILE A 604 23.43 1.70 -4.51
N GLY A 605 22.65 0.71 -4.11
CA GLY A 605 22.47 0.44 -2.69
C GLY A 605 21.69 -0.80 -2.38
N ARG A 606 21.85 -1.25 -1.14
CA ARG A 606 21.06 -2.32 -0.54
C ARG A 606 19.97 -1.73 0.35
N TYR A 607 18.78 -2.34 0.30
CA TYR A 607 17.62 -1.93 1.05
C TYR A 607 16.98 -3.15 1.70
N VAL A 608 16.95 -3.20 3.03
CA VAL A 608 16.43 -4.31 3.83
C VAL A 608 14.99 -4.02 4.22
N SER A 609 14.10 -5.01 4.02
CA SER A 609 12.71 -4.99 4.50
C SER A 609 12.56 -5.79 5.78
N THR A 610 11.46 -5.60 6.49
CA THR A 610 11.07 -6.43 7.63
C THR A 610 10.11 -7.53 7.19
N THR A 611 10.14 -8.67 7.88
CA THR A 611 9.16 -9.74 7.71
C THR A 611 7.89 -9.39 8.49
N PRO A 612 6.69 -9.37 7.87
CA PRO A 612 5.44 -9.06 8.55
C PRO A 612 5.08 -10.07 9.64
N ALA A 613 4.47 -9.62 10.73
CA ALA A 613 4.14 -10.45 11.88
C ALA A 613 3.09 -11.55 11.62
N VAL A 614 2.39 -11.50 10.50
CA VAL A 614 1.44 -12.54 10.07
C VAL A 614 2.10 -13.92 9.89
N PHE A 615 3.38 -13.95 9.53
CA PHE A 615 4.14 -15.21 9.47
C PHE A 615 4.32 -15.84 10.87
N LEU A 616 4.55 -14.97 11.87
CA LEU A 616 4.65 -15.39 13.28
C LEU A 616 3.33 -15.97 13.77
N TYR A 617 2.23 -15.26 13.47
CA TYR A 617 0.88 -15.72 13.82
C TYR A 617 0.58 -17.10 13.25
N GLN A 618 0.85 -17.33 11.97
CA GLN A 618 0.54 -18.59 11.32
C GLN A 618 1.31 -19.75 11.95
N ALA A 619 2.60 -19.55 12.24
CA ALA A 619 3.43 -20.55 12.92
C ALA A 619 2.95 -20.83 14.36
N PHE A 620 2.38 -19.84 15.04
CA PHE A 620 1.84 -19.96 16.38
C PHE A 620 0.44 -20.61 16.39
N ALA A 621 -0.49 -20.13 15.57
CA ALA A 621 -1.90 -20.52 15.60
C ALA A 621 -2.15 -21.87 14.92
N ALA A 622 -1.48 -22.12 13.77
CA ALA A 622 -1.63 -23.35 13.00
C ALA A 622 -0.67 -24.46 13.49
N ASN A 623 -0.58 -24.65 14.80
CA ASN A 623 0.35 -25.61 15.38
C ASN A 623 -0.31 -26.90 15.89
N SER A 624 -1.53 -27.21 15.47
CA SER A 624 -2.32 -28.42 15.80
C SER A 624 -2.68 -28.65 17.27
N ARG A 625 -2.29 -27.75 18.14
CA ARG A 625 -2.49 -27.96 19.59
C ARG A 625 -3.38 -26.95 20.26
N ARG A 626 -3.56 -25.80 19.60
CA ARG A 626 -4.36 -24.73 20.14
C ARG A 626 -5.75 -24.72 19.53
N THR A 627 -5.86 -24.71 18.21
CA THR A 627 -7.13 -24.78 17.49
C THR A 627 -7.09 -25.89 16.45
N GLY A 628 -8.25 -26.49 16.16
CA GLY A 628 -8.39 -27.51 15.15
C GLY A 628 -9.76 -27.48 14.49
N GLN A 629 -9.79 -27.48 13.17
CA GLN A 629 -11.02 -27.60 12.40
C GLN A 629 -11.40 -29.06 12.21
N VAL A 630 -12.65 -29.40 12.54
CA VAL A 630 -13.23 -30.73 12.31
C VAL A 630 -14.27 -30.63 11.21
N ASP A 631 -14.14 -31.50 10.22
CA ASP A 631 -15.14 -31.70 9.17
C ASP A 631 -15.91 -33.01 9.48
N PHE A 632 -17.11 -32.90 10.04
CA PHE A 632 -17.99 -34.03 10.32
C PHE A 632 -18.68 -34.46 9.04
N THR A 633 -18.58 -35.74 8.71
CA THR A 633 -19.27 -36.32 7.58
C THR A 633 -20.73 -36.62 7.91
N ALA A 634 -21.55 -36.80 6.88
CA ALA A 634 -22.96 -37.23 7.04
C ALA A 634 -23.13 -38.53 7.86
N ALA A 635 -22.17 -39.45 7.76
CA ALA A 635 -22.19 -40.72 8.53
C ALA A 635 -21.97 -40.50 10.04
N GLN A 636 -21.26 -39.44 10.42
CA GLN A 636 -20.96 -39.08 11.81
C GLN A 636 -22.08 -38.29 12.49
N ALA A 637 -23.12 -37.86 11.73
CA ALA A 637 -24.21 -37.03 12.26
C ALA A 637 -24.86 -37.63 13.51
N GLY A 638 -25.27 -38.91 13.47
CA GLY A 638 -25.91 -39.57 14.59
C GLY A 638 -25.01 -39.77 15.78
N THR A 639 -23.73 -40.11 15.56
CA THR A 639 -22.72 -40.33 16.63
C THR A 639 -22.50 -39.06 17.46
N PHE A 640 -22.47 -37.89 16.83
CA PHE A 640 -22.24 -36.59 17.49
C PHE A 640 -23.49 -35.75 17.71
N GLY A 641 -24.71 -36.33 17.42
CA GLY A 641 -25.95 -35.62 17.65
C GLY A 641 -26.15 -34.38 16.74
N ILE A 642 -25.47 -34.32 15.57
CA ILE A 642 -25.63 -33.20 14.65
C ILE A 642 -26.92 -33.40 13.84
N PRO A 643 -27.89 -32.49 13.96
CA PRO A 643 -29.19 -32.66 13.29
C PRO A 643 -29.05 -32.75 11.75
N ARG A 644 -29.66 -33.75 11.13
CA ARG A 644 -29.65 -34.04 9.70
C ARG A 644 -31.01 -34.56 9.23
N GLY A 645 -31.30 -34.40 7.94
CA GLY A 645 -32.59 -34.80 7.39
C GLY A 645 -33.74 -33.93 7.95
N ALA A 646 -34.81 -34.55 8.39
CA ALA A 646 -35.96 -33.86 8.99
C ALA A 646 -35.60 -33.10 10.29
N ALA A 647 -34.60 -33.54 11.03
CA ALA A 647 -34.16 -32.91 12.27
C ALA A 647 -33.32 -31.62 12.02
N PHE A 648 -32.83 -31.39 10.81
CA PHE A 648 -32.08 -30.15 10.52
C PHE A 648 -33.00 -28.93 10.53
N ASN A 649 -32.74 -28.01 11.45
CA ASN A 649 -33.48 -26.74 11.56
C ASN A 649 -32.75 -25.64 10.78
N ALA A 650 -33.23 -25.28 9.60
CA ALA A 650 -32.64 -24.26 8.74
C ALA A 650 -32.71 -22.84 9.35
N SER A 651 -33.72 -22.56 10.19
CA SER A 651 -33.89 -21.25 10.85
C SER A 651 -32.98 -21.06 12.07
N ASN A 652 -32.56 -22.13 12.73
CA ASN A 652 -31.68 -22.13 13.89
C ASN A 652 -30.80 -23.37 13.87
N PRO A 653 -29.71 -23.39 13.02
CA PRO A 653 -28.81 -24.51 12.92
C PRO A 653 -28.10 -24.78 14.24
N PHE A 654 -27.90 -26.04 14.58
CA PHE A 654 -27.13 -26.45 15.76
C PHE A 654 -25.63 -26.17 15.59
N TRP A 655 -24.93 -25.88 16.68
CA TRP A 655 -23.48 -25.83 16.76
C TRP A 655 -22.96 -26.30 18.10
N PHE A 656 -21.69 -26.78 18.15
CA PHE A 656 -21.05 -27.23 19.37
C PHE A 656 -20.44 -26.05 20.15
N PRO A 657 -20.72 -25.93 21.46
CA PRO A 657 -20.08 -24.90 22.31
C PRO A 657 -18.60 -25.25 22.63
N SER A 658 -18.21 -26.52 22.53
CA SER A 658 -16.86 -27.01 22.82
C SER A 658 -16.54 -28.23 21.96
N PHE A 659 -15.29 -28.70 22.03
CA PHE A 659 -14.86 -29.90 21.30
C PHE A 659 -15.68 -31.10 21.76
N PRO A 660 -16.36 -31.83 20.84
CA PRO A 660 -17.23 -32.92 21.23
C PRO A 660 -16.44 -34.13 21.81
N THR A 661 -16.91 -34.69 22.90
CA THR A 661 -16.32 -35.91 23.49
C THR A 661 -16.35 -37.07 22.49
N GLY A 662 -15.24 -37.75 22.32
CA GLY A 662 -15.08 -38.88 21.38
C GLY A 662 -14.78 -38.46 19.94
N ALA A 663 -14.79 -37.17 19.63
CA ALA A 663 -14.29 -36.70 18.35
C ALA A 663 -12.76 -36.87 18.29
N VAL A 664 -12.28 -37.37 17.15
CA VAL A 664 -10.85 -37.45 16.89
C VAL A 664 -10.38 -36.06 16.41
N ALA A 665 -9.37 -35.52 17.09
CA ALA A 665 -8.75 -34.31 16.63
C ALA A 665 -8.24 -34.53 15.19
N PRO A 666 -8.62 -33.65 14.23
CA PRO A 666 -8.22 -33.85 12.85
C PRO A 666 -6.71 -33.71 12.72
N LYS A 667 -6.17 -34.37 11.70
CA LYS A 667 -4.85 -34.00 11.24
C LYS A 667 -4.91 -32.54 10.78
N VAL A 668 -3.96 -31.75 11.23
CA VAL A 668 -3.92 -30.33 10.92
C VAL A 668 -2.61 -29.97 10.26
N ASP A 669 -2.56 -28.80 9.67
CA ASP A 669 -1.32 -28.21 9.20
C ASP A 669 -0.47 -27.76 10.38
N ILE A 670 0.84 -27.86 10.25
CA ILE A 670 1.80 -27.20 11.14
C ILE A 670 2.68 -26.27 10.32
N TRP A 671 3.14 -25.20 10.95
CA TRP A 671 3.96 -24.18 10.31
C TRP A 671 5.21 -23.90 11.13
N SER A 672 6.34 -23.67 10.47
CA SER A 672 7.61 -23.36 11.12
C SER A 672 8.52 -22.55 10.17
N PHE A 673 9.63 -22.08 10.70
CA PHE A 673 10.62 -21.32 9.98
C PHE A 673 11.88 -22.15 9.72
N SER A 674 12.55 -21.87 8.60
CA SER A 674 13.92 -22.29 8.38
C SER A 674 14.84 -21.71 9.47
N GLN A 675 15.78 -22.51 9.96
CA GLN A 675 16.81 -22.01 10.89
C GLN A 675 17.67 -20.89 10.28
N ASN A 676 17.76 -20.86 8.95
CA ASN A 676 18.49 -19.84 8.18
C ASN A 676 17.56 -18.77 7.61
N PHE A 677 16.32 -18.64 8.14
CA PHE A 677 15.40 -17.62 7.67
C PHE A 677 15.97 -16.22 7.93
N LYS A 678 15.88 -15.35 6.94
CA LYS A 678 16.40 -13.99 6.95
C LYS A 678 15.41 -13.03 6.35
N ASN A 679 15.51 -11.78 6.73
CA ASN A 679 14.72 -10.70 6.15
C ASN A 679 15.07 -10.48 4.68
N PRO A 680 14.08 -10.12 3.84
CA PRO A 680 14.34 -9.81 2.44
C PRO A 680 15.13 -8.51 2.28
N TYR A 681 15.96 -8.48 1.22
CA TYR A 681 16.62 -7.25 0.80
C TYR A 681 16.61 -7.11 -0.73
N THR A 682 16.77 -5.87 -1.17
CA THR A 682 16.85 -5.53 -2.59
C THR A 682 18.15 -4.78 -2.87
N ASP A 683 18.96 -5.29 -3.79
CA ASP A 683 20.10 -4.58 -4.37
C ASP A 683 19.60 -3.80 -5.59
N ARG A 684 19.87 -2.50 -5.65
CA ARG A 684 19.31 -1.59 -6.66
C ARG A 684 20.40 -0.74 -7.29
N VAL A 685 20.24 -0.49 -8.59
CA VAL A 685 21.05 0.45 -9.37
C VAL A 685 20.11 1.34 -10.17
N ASN A 686 20.30 2.64 -10.09
CA ASN A 686 19.59 3.61 -10.92
C ASN A 686 20.59 4.57 -11.57
N LEU A 687 20.35 4.92 -12.82
CA LEU A 687 21.07 5.96 -13.55
C LEU A 687 20.08 6.76 -14.38
N GLY A 688 20.17 8.08 -14.32
CA GLY A 688 19.27 8.95 -15.07
C GLY A 688 19.93 10.27 -15.43
N ALA A 689 19.33 10.94 -16.40
CA ALA A 689 19.70 12.28 -16.83
C ALA A 689 18.43 13.10 -17.09
N GLU A 690 18.46 14.36 -16.69
CA GLU A 690 17.40 15.34 -16.94
C GLU A 690 18.02 16.61 -17.56
N ARG A 691 17.31 17.20 -18.50
CA ARG A 691 17.76 18.43 -19.18
C ARG A 691 16.56 19.31 -19.53
N PRO A 692 16.65 20.64 -19.32
CA PRO A 692 15.73 21.59 -19.94
C PRO A 692 15.73 21.42 -21.46
N PHE A 693 14.56 21.17 -21.97
CA PHE A 693 14.28 21.04 -23.41
C PHE A 693 13.53 22.28 -23.89
N PHE A 694 12.79 22.26 -24.93
CA PHE A 694 12.10 23.41 -25.50
C PHE A 694 11.36 24.27 -24.43
N ARG A 695 11.69 25.58 -24.34
CA ARG A 695 11.20 26.54 -23.33
C ARG A 695 11.45 26.02 -21.90
N ASP A 696 10.39 25.88 -21.10
CA ASP A 696 10.46 25.44 -19.67
C ASP A 696 10.16 23.94 -19.49
N PHE A 697 10.12 23.17 -20.58
CA PHE A 697 9.99 21.71 -20.49
C PHE A 697 11.31 21.04 -20.08
N VAL A 698 11.20 20.05 -19.20
CA VAL A 698 12.33 19.21 -18.80
C VAL A 698 12.10 17.78 -19.34
N LEU A 699 13.04 17.32 -20.15
CA LEU A 699 13.11 15.95 -20.63
C LEU A 699 14.01 15.14 -19.71
N GLY A 700 13.55 13.98 -19.25
CA GLY A 700 14.33 13.05 -18.43
C GLY A 700 14.33 11.65 -19.03
N VAL A 701 15.42 10.94 -18.82
CA VAL A 701 15.57 9.50 -19.12
C VAL A 701 16.22 8.81 -17.94
N SER A 702 15.75 7.61 -17.56
CA SER A 702 16.37 6.84 -16.49
C SER A 702 16.24 5.35 -16.72
N GLY A 703 17.19 4.60 -16.17
CA GLY A 703 17.18 3.16 -16.10
C GLY A 703 17.30 2.67 -14.66
N THR A 704 16.51 1.67 -14.28
CA THR A 704 16.51 1.05 -12.96
C THR A 704 16.73 -0.45 -13.09
N TYR A 705 17.60 -0.98 -12.26
CA TYR A 705 17.78 -2.40 -12.02
C TYR A 705 17.55 -2.68 -10.54
N ALA A 706 16.71 -3.66 -10.21
CA ALA A 706 16.47 -4.07 -8.84
C ALA A 706 16.42 -5.59 -8.73
N LYS A 707 17.23 -6.16 -7.84
CA LYS A 707 17.28 -7.60 -7.55
C LYS A 707 16.87 -7.83 -6.12
N GLY A 708 15.66 -8.42 -5.94
CA GLY A 708 15.19 -8.89 -4.64
C GLY A 708 15.85 -10.23 -4.30
N ASN A 709 16.30 -10.35 -3.06
CA ASN A 709 16.93 -11.55 -2.52
C ASN A 709 16.30 -11.89 -1.16
N GLN A 710 16.41 -13.14 -0.75
CA GLN A 710 15.87 -13.62 0.52
C GLN A 710 14.36 -13.34 0.67
N LEU A 711 13.61 -13.31 -0.46
CA LEU A 711 12.16 -13.14 -0.40
C LEU A 711 11.52 -14.37 0.26
N GLU A 712 10.52 -14.12 1.07
CA GLU A 712 9.78 -15.16 1.78
C GLU A 712 8.99 -16.02 0.81
N ARG A 713 9.01 -17.31 1.00
CA ARG A 713 8.14 -18.28 0.36
C ARG A 713 7.74 -19.40 1.31
N THR A 714 6.72 -20.14 0.92
CA THR A 714 6.22 -21.27 1.66
C THR A 714 6.40 -22.57 0.89
N ALA A 715 6.87 -23.63 1.53
CA ALA A 715 6.92 -24.97 0.99
C ALA A 715 6.17 -25.95 1.88
N ASP A 716 5.50 -26.97 1.31
CA ASP A 716 5.01 -28.13 2.06
C ASP A 716 6.08 -29.22 2.05
N LEU A 717 6.65 -29.52 3.20
CA LEU A 717 7.66 -30.55 3.35
C LEU A 717 7.05 -31.94 3.61
N ASN A 718 5.73 -32.06 3.67
CA ASN A 718 5.03 -33.33 3.92
C ASN A 718 4.50 -33.98 2.65
N ILE A 719 5.05 -33.70 1.49
CA ILE A 719 4.59 -34.31 0.22
C ILE A 719 5.47 -35.48 -0.26
N GLY A 720 6.62 -35.69 0.35
CA GLY A 720 7.56 -36.74 -0.08
C GLY A 720 8.24 -36.44 -1.43
N ASP A 721 9.13 -37.34 -1.85
CA ASP A 721 9.76 -37.24 -3.15
C ASP A 721 8.81 -37.78 -4.26
N PRO A 722 8.89 -37.23 -5.48
CA PRO A 722 8.12 -37.74 -6.61
C PRO A 722 8.36 -39.22 -6.83
N ASN A 723 7.31 -40.01 -6.96
CA ASN A 723 7.37 -41.46 -7.14
C ASN A 723 6.88 -41.95 -8.49
N GLY A 724 6.64 -41.05 -9.44
CA GLY A 724 6.19 -41.37 -10.78
C GLY A 724 6.17 -40.16 -11.69
N VAL A 725 5.82 -40.42 -12.94
CA VAL A 725 5.64 -39.40 -13.98
C VAL A 725 4.35 -39.69 -14.72
N SER A 726 3.51 -38.69 -14.95
CA SER A 726 2.30 -38.85 -15.75
C SER A 726 2.63 -39.14 -17.21
N ALA A 727 1.63 -39.55 -17.99
CA ALA A 727 1.76 -39.75 -19.43
C ALA A 727 2.24 -38.49 -20.19
N GLN A 728 2.04 -37.30 -19.63
CA GLN A 728 2.46 -36.01 -20.16
C GLN A 728 3.82 -35.54 -19.65
N GLY A 729 4.49 -36.32 -18.78
CA GLY A 729 5.79 -35.97 -18.22
C GLY A 729 5.74 -35.16 -16.92
N ARG A 730 4.57 -35.00 -16.30
CA ARG A 730 4.40 -34.32 -15.01
C ARG A 730 4.90 -35.21 -13.88
N LEU A 731 5.65 -34.66 -12.94
CA LEU A 731 6.01 -35.37 -11.72
C LEU A 731 4.75 -35.66 -10.89
N LEU A 732 4.66 -36.89 -10.38
CA LEU A 732 3.60 -37.36 -9.52
C LEU A 732 4.13 -37.63 -8.12
N TYR A 733 3.46 -37.12 -7.12
CA TYR A 733 3.80 -37.31 -5.72
C TYR A 733 3.01 -38.46 -5.10
N PRO A 734 3.55 -39.07 -4.02
CA PRO A 734 2.81 -40.08 -3.26
C PRO A 734 1.54 -39.50 -2.66
N THR A 735 0.41 -40.21 -2.79
CA THR A 735 -0.85 -39.81 -2.14
C THR A 735 -0.81 -39.97 -0.62
N THR A 736 0.15 -40.74 -0.10
CA THR A 736 0.36 -40.94 1.34
C THR A 736 1.41 -39.93 1.80
N ARG A 737 1.05 -39.13 2.78
CA ARG A 737 1.98 -38.20 3.40
C ARG A 737 3.10 -38.92 4.15
N PRO A 738 4.39 -38.50 4.03
CA PRO A 738 5.51 -39.06 4.78
C PRO A 738 5.27 -39.06 6.29
N ASN A 739 4.78 -37.95 6.85
CA ASN A 739 4.32 -37.86 8.22
C ASN A 739 2.79 -37.90 8.27
N THR A 740 2.27 -39.06 8.68
CA THR A 740 0.81 -39.29 8.69
C THR A 740 0.08 -38.58 9.85
N ASN A 741 0.78 -37.92 10.77
CA ASN A 741 0.16 -37.20 11.89
C ASN A 741 -0.33 -35.82 11.46
N TYR A 742 0.17 -35.28 10.34
CA TYR A 742 -0.15 -33.94 9.85
C TYR A 742 -0.70 -33.98 8.41
N LEU A 743 -1.45 -32.93 8.02
CA LEU A 743 -1.86 -32.72 6.63
C LEU A 743 -0.70 -32.08 5.87
N ARG A 744 -0.36 -30.83 6.19
CA ARG A 744 0.76 -30.10 5.61
C ARG A 744 1.78 -29.76 6.68
N MET A 745 3.02 -29.73 6.29
CA MET A 745 4.12 -29.22 7.10
C MET A 745 4.67 -27.99 6.37
N GLY A 746 3.99 -26.86 6.57
CA GLY A 746 4.36 -25.57 5.97
C GLY A 746 5.65 -25.05 6.56
N TYR A 747 6.56 -24.64 5.71
CA TYR A 747 7.89 -24.19 6.08
C TYR A 747 8.22 -22.87 5.39
N TYR A 748 8.51 -21.86 6.20
CA TYR A 748 8.92 -20.55 5.69
C TYR A 748 10.40 -20.53 5.37
N LEU A 749 10.69 -20.22 4.13
CA LEU A 749 12.02 -20.10 3.56
C LEU A 749 12.25 -18.68 3.09
N SER A 750 13.50 -18.24 3.07
CA SER A 750 13.95 -16.94 2.55
C SER A 750 14.93 -17.14 1.39
N ASP A 751 14.55 -17.88 0.36
CA ASP A 751 15.39 -18.23 -0.78
C ASP A 751 14.77 -17.83 -2.14
N ALA A 752 13.57 -17.23 -2.14
CA ALA A 752 12.99 -16.69 -3.35
C ALA A 752 13.72 -15.41 -3.79
N THR A 753 13.66 -15.14 -5.09
CA THR A 753 14.34 -13.99 -5.70
C THR A 753 13.43 -13.27 -6.68
N SER A 754 13.69 -11.98 -6.93
CA SER A 754 13.05 -11.20 -7.98
C SER A 754 14.07 -10.41 -8.79
N LEU A 755 13.69 -10.05 -10.01
CA LEU A 755 14.50 -9.24 -10.92
C LEU A 755 13.62 -8.26 -11.69
N TYR A 756 13.92 -6.98 -11.54
CA TYR A 756 13.22 -5.90 -12.20
C TYR A 756 14.19 -5.04 -13.03
N HIS A 757 13.78 -4.74 -14.25
CA HIS A 757 14.44 -3.78 -15.13
C HIS A 757 13.41 -2.78 -15.62
N ALA A 758 13.73 -1.49 -15.60
CA ALA A 758 12.86 -0.46 -16.12
C ALA A 758 13.64 0.64 -16.83
N TYR A 759 13.05 1.16 -17.89
CA TYR A 759 13.51 2.34 -18.60
C TYR A 759 12.36 3.35 -18.64
N THR A 760 12.62 4.55 -18.14
CA THR A 760 11.59 5.60 -18.03
C THR A 760 12.02 6.82 -18.82
N VAL A 761 11.09 7.36 -19.63
CA VAL A 761 11.17 8.68 -20.25
C VAL A 761 10.16 9.57 -19.55
N SER A 762 10.58 10.77 -19.16
CA SER A 762 9.72 11.77 -18.51
C SER A 762 9.71 13.08 -19.27
N LEU A 763 8.54 13.72 -19.32
CA LEU A 763 8.37 15.08 -19.80
C LEU A 763 7.63 15.86 -18.72
N LYS A 764 8.29 16.89 -18.19
CA LYS A 764 7.76 17.73 -17.12
C LYS A 764 7.71 19.17 -17.57
N TYR A 765 6.66 19.88 -17.19
CA TYR A 765 6.56 21.32 -17.27
C TYR A 765 5.99 21.83 -15.96
N HIS A 766 6.75 22.65 -15.30
CA HIS A 766 6.31 23.39 -14.12
C HIS A 766 6.95 24.76 -14.11
N LYS A 767 6.15 25.78 -13.98
CA LYS A 767 6.59 27.16 -13.88
C LYS A 767 5.61 27.91 -12.99
N ASP A 768 6.15 28.61 -12.01
CA ASP A 768 5.36 29.46 -11.12
C ASP A 768 4.53 30.46 -11.96
N ASP A 769 3.28 30.69 -11.55
CA ASP A 769 2.29 31.57 -12.23
C ASP A 769 1.90 31.12 -13.65
N SER A 770 2.32 29.95 -14.13
CA SER A 770 1.86 29.41 -15.40
C SER A 770 0.39 28.99 -15.33
N ALA A 771 -0.30 29.12 -16.48
CA ALA A 771 -1.62 28.51 -16.64
C ALA A 771 -1.56 27.01 -16.92
N PHE A 772 -0.37 26.46 -17.17
CA PHE A 772 -0.16 25.10 -17.58
C PHE A 772 0.82 24.41 -16.63
N ASP A 773 0.49 23.18 -16.20
CA ASP A 773 1.35 22.28 -15.45
C ASP A 773 1.16 20.86 -15.96
N ALA A 774 2.25 20.10 -16.15
CA ALA A 774 2.18 18.75 -16.69
C ALA A 774 3.37 17.89 -16.25
N GLN A 775 3.08 16.63 -15.92
CA GLN A 775 4.10 15.59 -15.71
C GLN A 775 3.61 14.31 -16.37
N ILE A 776 4.38 13.81 -17.32
CA ILE A 776 4.06 12.59 -18.07
C ILE A 776 5.27 11.67 -18.05
N TYR A 777 5.04 10.41 -17.78
CA TYR A 777 6.05 9.36 -17.69
C TYR A 777 5.65 8.17 -18.56
N TYR A 778 6.57 7.69 -19.36
CA TYR A 778 6.46 6.40 -20.03
C TYR A 778 7.53 5.46 -19.50
N THR A 779 7.12 4.31 -18.97
CA THR A 779 8.00 3.29 -18.43
C THR A 779 7.81 1.98 -19.21
N TYR A 780 8.89 1.43 -19.73
CA TYR A 780 8.98 0.05 -20.18
C TYR A 780 9.69 -0.76 -19.09
N SER A 781 9.08 -1.86 -18.63
CA SER A 781 9.67 -2.67 -17.57
C SER A 781 9.45 -4.17 -17.74
N ILE A 782 10.31 -4.95 -17.11
CA ILE A 782 10.23 -6.41 -16.99
C ILE A 782 10.41 -6.74 -15.52
N ASN A 783 9.41 -7.39 -14.94
CA ASN A 783 9.48 -7.91 -13.58
C ASN A 783 9.34 -9.44 -13.60
N LYS A 784 10.32 -10.14 -13.03
CA LYS A 784 10.30 -11.60 -12.86
C LYS A 784 10.63 -11.95 -11.43
N ASP A 785 10.06 -13.05 -10.95
CA ASP A 785 10.37 -13.60 -9.64
C ASP A 785 10.18 -15.12 -9.62
N SER A 786 10.61 -15.76 -8.55
CA SER A 786 10.37 -17.17 -8.29
C SER A 786 9.11 -17.41 -7.44
N ASP A 787 8.55 -16.38 -6.79
CA ASP A 787 7.28 -16.41 -6.05
C ASP A 787 6.73 -15.00 -5.89
N SER A 788 5.53 -14.73 -6.43
CA SER A 788 4.86 -13.42 -6.35
C SER A 788 3.87 -13.30 -5.20
N ASN A 789 3.69 -14.36 -4.40
CA ASN A 789 2.65 -14.38 -3.39
C ASN A 789 2.97 -13.48 -2.21
N GLU A 790 2.37 -12.30 -2.16
CA GLU A 790 2.46 -11.38 -1.01
C GLU A 790 1.76 -11.92 0.25
N ARG A 791 0.92 -12.96 0.11
CA ARG A 791 0.20 -13.62 1.21
C ARG A 791 0.81 -14.96 1.60
N ASN A 792 2.09 -15.15 1.45
CA ASN A 792 2.77 -16.44 1.64
C ASN A 792 2.64 -17.06 3.04
N TYR A 793 1.93 -16.44 3.94
CA TYR A 793 1.75 -16.97 5.30
C TYR A 793 0.82 -18.19 5.40
N SER A 794 -0.07 -18.45 4.44
CA SER A 794 -1.02 -19.58 4.49
C SER A 794 -1.17 -20.35 3.18
N GLY A 795 -0.60 -19.86 2.10
CA GLY A 795 -0.70 -20.43 0.76
C GLY A 795 0.60 -21.12 0.32
N ILE A 796 0.49 -22.28 -0.30
CA ILE A 796 1.61 -22.96 -0.95
C ILE A 796 1.33 -22.89 -2.44
N SER A 797 1.96 -21.93 -3.12
CA SER A 797 1.77 -21.67 -4.55
C SER A 797 2.77 -22.41 -5.43
N ILE A 798 3.78 -23.02 -4.83
CA ILE A 798 4.87 -23.67 -5.52
C ILE A 798 4.48 -25.11 -5.83
N GLN A 799 4.49 -25.46 -7.12
CA GLN A 799 4.13 -26.78 -7.63
C GLN A 799 5.17 -27.86 -7.27
N ASP A 800 6.47 -27.47 -7.27
CA ASP A 800 7.57 -28.37 -6.93
C ASP A 800 8.51 -27.67 -5.94
N PRO A 801 8.42 -27.99 -4.63
CA PRO A 801 9.28 -27.39 -3.60
C PRO A 801 10.78 -27.60 -3.83
N GLY A 802 11.15 -28.66 -4.53
CA GLY A 802 12.55 -29.01 -4.86
C GLY A 802 13.10 -28.25 -6.07
N ASN A 803 12.26 -27.59 -6.88
CA ASN A 803 12.68 -26.95 -8.14
C ASN A 803 12.25 -25.50 -8.24
N LEU A 804 12.98 -24.60 -7.58
CA LEU A 804 12.74 -23.15 -7.72
C LEU A 804 13.02 -22.62 -9.12
N GLY A 805 13.91 -23.24 -9.87
CA GLY A 805 14.18 -22.86 -11.27
C GLY A 805 12.93 -22.94 -12.14
N GLY A 806 12.10 -23.97 -11.95
CA GLY A 806 10.81 -24.13 -12.62
C GLY A 806 9.74 -23.11 -12.20
N GLN A 807 9.97 -22.35 -11.12
CA GLN A 807 9.07 -21.30 -10.63
C GLN A 807 9.39 -19.92 -11.22
N TRP A 808 10.57 -19.75 -11.85
CA TRP A 808 10.97 -18.46 -12.40
C TRP A 808 10.09 -18.03 -13.55
N GLY A 809 9.35 -16.94 -13.36
CA GLY A 809 8.38 -16.43 -14.32
C GLY A 809 8.16 -14.93 -14.17
N TYR A 810 7.20 -14.37 -14.92
CA TYR A 810 6.81 -12.98 -14.70
C TYR A 810 6.13 -12.83 -13.35
N ALA A 811 6.45 -11.75 -12.64
CA ALA A 811 5.77 -11.41 -11.38
C ALA A 811 4.30 -11.02 -11.63
N ASP A 812 3.42 -11.26 -10.68
CA ASP A 812 1.99 -10.90 -10.78
C ASP A 812 1.78 -9.38 -10.99
N THR A 813 2.74 -8.58 -10.53
CA THR A 813 2.76 -7.11 -10.70
C THR A 813 3.44 -6.65 -11.99
N ASP A 814 3.90 -7.56 -12.87
CA ASP A 814 4.58 -7.18 -14.11
C ASP A 814 3.66 -6.38 -15.04
N ARG A 815 4.06 -5.16 -15.36
CA ARG A 815 3.43 -4.26 -16.32
C ARG A 815 4.47 -3.83 -17.36
N ARG A 816 4.38 -4.38 -18.55
CA ARG A 816 5.38 -4.18 -19.61
C ARG A 816 5.54 -2.72 -20.03
N GLN A 817 4.43 -2.02 -20.11
CA GLN A 817 4.37 -0.63 -20.53
C GLN A 817 3.39 0.10 -19.62
N VAL A 818 3.83 1.23 -19.11
CA VAL A 818 3.01 2.12 -18.29
C VAL A 818 3.23 3.54 -18.78
N LEU A 819 2.18 4.19 -19.25
CA LEU A 819 2.13 5.64 -19.46
C LEU A 819 1.29 6.22 -18.34
N THR A 820 1.85 7.12 -17.56
CA THR A 820 1.14 7.73 -16.42
C THR A 820 1.50 9.19 -16.27
N GLY A 821 0.60 9.97 -15.69
CA GLY A 821 0.85 11.39 -15.43
C GLY A 821 -0.42 12.21 -15.42
N TYR A 822 -0.22 13.52 -15.41
CA TYR A 822 -1.30 14.50 -15.44
C TYR A 822 -0.96 15.70 -16.32
N VAL A 823 -2.02 16.39 -16.74
CA VAL A 823 -1.95 17.68 -17.42
C VAL A 823 -3.02 18.58 -16.81
N SER A 824 -2.63 19.78 -16.39
CA SER A 824 -3.53 20.80 -15.85
C SER A 824 -3.41 22.09 -16.65
N TYR A 825 -4.56 22.72 -16.93
CA TYR A 825 -4.63 23.99 -17.66
C TYR A 825 -5.70 24.90 -17.06
N LEU A 826 -5.28 26.10 -16.67
CA LEU A 826 -6.18 27.17 -16.21
C LEU A 826 -6.51 28.10 -17.40
N GLU A 827 -7.73 28.04 -17.88
CA GLU A 827 -8.22 28.98 -18.87
C GLU A 827 -8.51 30.34 -18.20
N LYS A 828 -7.65 31.34 -18.41
CA LYS A 828 -7.73 32.65 -17.74
C LYS A 828 -8.56 33.70 -18.51
N ARG A 829 -8.84 33.47 -19.79
CA ARG A 829 -9.37 34.50 -20.67
C ARG A 829 -10.89 34.63 -20.65
N PHE A 830 -11.61 33.53 -20.58
CA PHE A 830 -13.06 33.49 -20.73
C PHE A 830 -13.78 32.88 -19.55
N THR A 831 -13.36 31.71 -19.11
CA THR A 831 -14.12 30.90 -18.14
C THR A 831 -13.53 30.89 -16.75
N GLY A 832 -12.23 31.05 -16.60
CA GLY A 832 -11.52 30.86 -15.33
C GLY A 832 -11.59 29.43 -14.82
N ILE A 833 -11.81 28.44 -15.73
CA ILE A 833 -11.89 27.02 -15.36
C ILE A 833 -10.51 26.40 -15.40
N LEU A 834 -10.13 25.78 -14.30
CA LEU A 834 -9.00 24.85 -14.23
C LEU A 834 -9.48 23.46 -14.64
N SER A 835 -8.87 22.93 -15.71
CA SER A 835 -9.10 21.56 -16.21
C SER A 835 -7.88 20.73 -15.92
N SER A 836 -8.04 19.59 -15.19
CA SER A 836 -6.97 18.68 -14.83
C SER A 836 -7.31 17.27 -15.29
N LEU A 837 -6.44 16.65 -16.07
CA LEU A 837 -6.60 15.32 -16.63
C LEU A 837 -5.53 14.38 -16.10
N ASN A 838 -5.92 13.36 -15.35
CA ASN A 838 -5.06 12.24 -15.00
C ASN A 838 -5.15 11.18 -16.10
N ILE A 839 -4.01 10.63 -16.50
CA ILE A 839 -3.91 9.59 -17.53
C ILE A 839 -3.09 8.44 -16.99
N ARG A 840 -3.60 7.22 -17.13
CA ARG A 840 -2.86 5.99 -16.86
C ARG A 840 -3.22 4.91 -17.87
N TYR A 841 -2.28 4.60 -18.74
CA TYR A 841 -2.32 3.41 -19.58
C TYR A 841 -1.35 2.38 -19.04
N GLN A 842 -1.76 1.12 -18.99
CA GLN A 842 -0.88 0.02 -18.57
C GLN A 842 -1.23 -1.27 -19.30
N THR A 843 -0.21 -2.04 -19.66
CA THR A 843 -0.43 -3.41 -20.15
C THR A 843 -1.01 -4.27 -19.03
N GLY A 844 -1.81 -5.28 -19.40
CA GLY A 844 -2.42 -6.18 -18.42
C GLY A 844 -1.40 -6.97 -17.62
N THR A 845 -1.82 -7.48 -16.45
CA THR A 845 -1.01 -8.40 -15.64
C THR A 845 -0.89 -9.77 -16.30
N PRO A 846 0.22 -10.46 -16.05
CA PRO A 846 0.32 -11.86 -16.46
C PRO A 846 -0.56 -12.76 -15.58
N TYR A 847 -0.87 -13.95 -16.07
CA TYR A 847 -1.52 -15.01 -15.31
C TYR A 847 -1.02 -16.39 -15.74
N THR A 848 -1.22 -17.37 -14.88
CA THR A 848 -0.83 -18.76 -15.08
C THR A 848 -2.05 -19.58 -15.54
N LEU A 849 -1.85 -20.46 -16.51
CA LEU A 849 -2.86 -21.47 -16.82
C LEU A 849 -2.86 -22.55 -15.75
N MET A 850 -3.98 -22.68 -15.02
CA MET A 850 -4.09 -23.56 -13.85
C MET A 850 -5.23 -24.55 -14.03
N TYR A 851 -5.02 -25.78 -13.58
CA TYR A 851 -6.12 -26.73 -13.36
C TYR A 851 -6.89 -26.33 -12.11
N THR A 852 -8.10 -26.86 -11.95
CA THR A 852 -8.95 -26.66 -10.77
C THR A 852 -8.97 -27.88 -9.84
N ASN A 853 -8.20 -28.92 -10.16
CA ASN A 853 -8.07 -30.17 -9.45
C ASN A 853 -6.58 -30.54 -9.33
N ASP A 854 -6.26 -31.33 -8.31
CA ASP A 854 -4.92 -31.85 -8.05
C ASP A 854 -4.53 -32.85 -9.15
N GLN A 855 -3.55 -32.47 -9.98
CA GLN A 855 -3.04 -33.27 -11.10
C GLN A 855 -1.72 -33.98 -10.75
N ASN A 856 -0.92 -33.37 -9.87
CA ASN A 856 0.40 -33.87 -9.48
C ASN A 856 0.33 -34.76 -8.19
N ARG A 857 -0.84 -34.87 -7.56
CA ARG A 857 -1.13 -35.65 -6.33
C ARG A 857 -0.45 -35.11 -5.08
N ASP A 858 -0.12 -33.83 -5.05
CA ASP A 858 0.47 -33.21 -3.86
C ASP A 858 -0.58 -32.79 -2.82
N LEU A 859 -1.86 -33.08 -3.06
CA LEU A 859 -3.04 -32.73 -2.28
C LEU A 859 -3.32 -31.20 -2.22
N ASN A 860 -2.81 -30.47 -3.20
CA ASN A 860 -3.05 -29.06 -3.37
C ASN A 860 -3.71 -28.82 -4.75
N THR A 861 -4.92 -28.31 -4.75
CA THR A 861 -5.68 -28.06 -5.99
C THR A 861 -5.43 -26.67 -6.60
N SER A 862 -4.55 -25.88 -6.00
CA SER A 862 -4.35 -24.48 -6.39
C SER A 862 -2.96 -24.16 -6.95
N ASN A 863 -2.11 -25.17 -7.15
CA ASN A 863 -0.75 -24.99 -7.67
C ASN A 863 -0.46 -25.74 -8.97
N ASP A 864 -1.41 -26.53 -9.47
CA ASP A 864 -1.23 -27.32 -10.70
C ASP A 864 -1.33 -26.50 -11.97
N ARG A 865 -0.20 -26.26 -12.60
CA ARG A 865 -0.12 -25.56 -13.88
C ARG A 865 -0.52 -26.47 -15.05
N TYR A 866 -1.01 -25.83 -16.12
CA TYR A 866 -1.32 -26.54 -17.36
C TYR A 866 -0.08 -27.20 -17.95
N PHE A 867 -0.20 -28.45 -18.33
CA PHE A 867 0.84 -29.27 -18.86
C PHE A 867 0.40 -29.83 -20.21
N ALA A 868 1.18 -29.66 -21.25
CA ALA A 868 0.88 -30.17 -22.58
C ALA A 868 2.15 -30.59 -23.32
N ASN A 869 2.05 -31.68 -24.07
CA ASN A 869 3.16 -32.20 -24.92
C ASN A 869 4.48 -32.40 -24.13
N GLY A 870 4.39 -32.85 -22.90
CA GLY A 870 5.57 -33.07 -22.05
C GLY A 870 6.20 -31.80 -21.46
N MET A 871 5.52 -30.62 -21.59
CA MET A 871 6.03 -29.35 -21.10
C MET A 871 5.04 -28.67 -20.19
N ASP A 872 5.56 -28.12 -19.07
CA ASP A 872 4.87 -27.18 -18.20
C ASP A 872 4.64 -25.86 -18.96
N SER A 873 3.42 -25.32 -18.91
CA SER A 873 3.09 -24.03 -19.51
C SER A 873 3.91 -22.87 -18.93
N GLY A 874 4.53 -23.07 -17.78
CA GLY A 874 5.27 -22.06 -17.04
C GLY A 874 4.35 -21.13 -16.23
N ARG A 875 4.97 -20.43 -15.27
CA ARG A 875 4.28 -19.45 -14.43
C ARG A 875 4.13 -18.12 -15.17
N ASN A 876 2.91 -17.57 -15.15
CA ASN A 876 2.60 -16.22 -15.66
C ASN A 876 2.98 -16.00 -17.14
N THR A 877 2.75 -17.01 -17.97
CA THR A 877 3.07 -16.96 -19.41
C THR A 877 1.96 -16.30 -20.24
N GLN A 878 0.75 -16.22 -19.71
CA GLN A 878 -0.36 -15.54 -20.35
C GLN A 878 -0.51 -14.12 -19.82
N ARG A 879 -1.24 -13.25 -20.53
CA ARG A 879 -1.45 -11.86 -20.12
C ARG A 879 -2.88 -11.40 -20.43
N ILE A 880 -3.49 -10.70 -19.49
CA ILE A 880 -4.79 -10.03 -19.71
C ILE A 880 -4.63 -8.79 -20.61
N GLY A 881 -5.72 -8.23 -21.08
CA GLY A 881 -5.74 -7.03 -21.92
C GLY A 881 -5.18 -5.78 -21.23
N SER A 882 -4.77 -4.81 -22.03
CA SER A 882 -4.30 -3.51 -21.54
C SER A 882 -5.46 -2.67 -20.97
N GLN A 883 -5.11 -1.75 -20.07
CA GLN A 883 -6.04 -0.91 -19.32
C GLN A 883 -5.73 0.56 -19.58
N LEU A 884 -6.77 1.38 -19.74
CA LEU A 884 -6.65 2.84 -19.85
C LEU A 884 -7.63 3.49 -18.88
N PHE A 885 -7.09 4.29 -17.97
CA PHE A 885 -7.85 5.11 -17.03
C PHE A 885 -7.61 6.59 -17.37
N MET A 886 -8.69 7.35 -17.46
CA MET A 886 -8.64 8.79 -17.63
C MET A 886 -9.67 9.43 -16.70
N ASP A 887 -9.20 10.34 -15.84
CA ASP A 887 -10.04 11.08 -14.91
C ASP A 887 -9.89 12.57 -15.17
N LEU A 888 -11.01 13.27 -15.33
CA LEU A 888 -11.07 14.70 -15.62
C LEU A 888 -11.63 15.47 -14.42
N GLY A 889 -10.87 16.41 -13.91
CA GLY A 889 -11.32 17.39 -12.93
C GLY A 889 -11.57 18.76 -13.57
N LEU A 890 -12.70 19.37 -13.28
CA LEU A 890 -13.05 20.73 -13.68
C LEU A 890 -13.32 21.54 -12.40
N ARG A 891 -12.65 22.67 -12.24
CA ARG A 891 -12.77 23.55 -11.09
C ARG A 891 -12.91 24.99 -11.51
N ARG A 892 -13.81 25.73 -10.86
CA ARG A 892 -13.92 27.18 -11.01
C ARG A 892 -13.93 27.84 -9.65
N GLU A 893 -13.00 28.73 -9.44
CA GLU A 893 -12.91 29.54 -8.22
C GLU A 893 -13.62 30.89 -8.45
N PHE A 894 -14.39 31.33 -7.45
CA PHE A 894 -15.08 32.61 -7.37
C PHE A 894 -14.58 33.35 -6.13
N ASN A 895 -14.02 34.52 -6.32
CA ASN A 895 -13.71 35.43 -5.22
C ASN A 895 -15.02 36.08 -4.74
N LEU A 896 -15.40 35.88 -3.49
CA LEU A 896 -16.64 36.41 -2.92
C LEU A 896 -16.39 37.76 -2.25
N THR A 897 -15.85 37.76 -1.03
CA THR A 897 -15.53 38.99 -0.28
C THR A 897 -14.24 38.82 0.51
N GLY A 898 -13.34 39.81 0.51
CA GLY A 898 -12.09 39.73 1.25
C GLY A 898 -11.23 38.51 0.84
N LYS A 899 -10.92 37.65 1.82
CA LYS A 899 -10.16 36.40 1.60
C LYS A 899 -11.08 35.19 1.27
N LEU A 900 -12.41 35.36 1.31
CA LEU A 900 -13.35 34.27 1.11
C LEU A 900 -13.48 33.89 -0.38
N LYS A 901 -13.23 32.63 -0.67
CA LYS A 901 -13.30 32.04 -2.01
C LYS A 901 -14.29 30.88 -2.03
N PHE A 902 -15.04 30.75 -3.11
CA PHE A 902 -15.88 29.60 -3.38
C PHE A 902 -15.37 28.84 -4.60
N THR A 903 -15.17 27.54 -4.49
CA THR A 903 -14.79 26.68 -5.61
C THR A 903 -15.92 25.69 -5.89
N ALA A 904 -16.45 25.74 -7.11
CA ALA A 904 -17.31 24.69 -7.65
C ALA A 904 -16.44 23.69 -8.43
N SER A 905 -16.68 22.39 -8.26
CA SER A 905 -15.94 21.34 -8.95
C SER A 905 -16.81 20.21 -9.49
N ALA A 906 -16.35 19.60 -10.57
CA ALA A 906 -16.89 18.38 -11.13
C ALA A 906 -15.72 17.45 -11.50
N ASP A 907 -15.65 16.28 -10.86
CA ASP A 907 -14.67 15.25 -11.17
C ASP A 907 -15.36 14.10 -11.91
N VAL A 908 -14.86 13.74 -13.09
CA VAL A 908 -15.36 12.63 -13.91
C VAL A 908 -14.33 11.51 -13.86
N PHE A 909 -14.59 10.49 -13.07
CA PHE A 909 -13.76 9.28 -13.00
C PHE A 909 -14.14 8.30 -14.11
N ASN A 910 -13.14 7.68 -14.72
CA ASN A 910 -13.28 6.85 -15.91
C ASN A 910 -14.04 7.60 -17.03
N LEU A 911 -13.49 8.71 -17.47
CA LEU A 911 -14.07 9.63 -18.47
C LEU A 911 -14.61 8.91 -19.71
N LEU A 912 -13.88 7.90 -20.19
CA LEU A 912 -14.24 7.14 -21.39
C LEU A 912 -15.29 6.07 -21.11
N ASN A 913 -15.72 5.85 -19.87
CA ASN A 913 -16.56 4.74 -19.43
C ASN A 913 -16.05 3.39 -19.93
N ARG A 914 -14.73 3.24 -19.93
CA ARG A 914 -14.09 2.05 -20.47
C ARG A 914 -14.24 0.89 -19.48
N GLN A 915 -14.88 -0.17 -19.94
CA GLN A 915 -15.05 -1.41 -19.23
C GLN A 915 -14.27 -2.48 -19.99
N ASP A 916 -13.02 -2.70 -19.55
CA ASP A 916 -12.11 -3.60 -20.25
C ASP A 916 -12.53 -5.05 -20.06
N LYS A 917 -12.81 -5.73 -21.18
CA LYS A 917 -13.01 -7.18 -21.24
C LYS A 917 -11.66 -7.85 -21.43
N TYR A 918 -11.43 -8.95 -20.76
CA TYR A 918 -10.32 -9.82 -21.11
C TYR A 918 -10.75 -11.29 -21.12
N LEU A 919 -10.10 -12.07 -21.98
CA LEU A 919 -10.24 -13.50 -22.01
C LEU A 919 -9.13 -14.11 -21.17
N THR A 920 -9.48 -14.88 -20.14
CA THR A 920 -8.57 -15.84 -19.52
C THR A 920 -8.89 -17.22 -20.08
N TYR A 921 -7.88 -18.05 -20.18
CA TYR A 921 -8.05 -19.42 -20.62
C TYR A 921 -7.84 -20.34 -19.43
N ARG A 922 -8.69 -21.35 -19.31
CA ARG A 922 -8.52 -22.43 -18.35
C ARG A 922 -8.55 -23.76 -19.06
N PRO A 923 -7.75 -24.75 -18.62
CA PRO A 923 -7.89 -26.11 -19.08
C PRO A 923 -9.28 -26.63 -18.72
N THR A 924 -9.95 -27.32 -19.64
CA THR A 924 -11.13 -28.10 -19.30
C THR A 924 -10.75 -29.17 -18.29
N ASN A 925 -11.54 -29.34 -17.21
CA ASN A 925 -11.29 -30.39 -16.22
C ASN A 925 -11.33 -31.76 -16.90
N ALA A 926 -10.18 -32.26 -17.32
CA ALA A 926 -10.06 -33.65 -17.75
C ALA A 926 -9.61 -34.46 -16.54
N SER A 927 -10.34 -35.53 -16.24
CA SER A 927 -9.97 -36.51 -15.22
C SER A 927 -8.71 -37.31 -15.61
N THR A 928 -8.17 -37.06 -16.76
CA THR A 928 -6.94 -37.66 -17.29
C THR A 928 -6.06 -36.59 -17.89
N ASP A 929 -4.77 -36.74 -17.77
CA ASP A 929 -3.69 -35.88 -18.32
C ASP A 929 -3.66 -35.83 -19.88
N ALA A 930 -4.71 -36.19 -20.57
CA ALA A 930 -4.86 -35.89 -21.98
C ALA A 930 -4.89 -34.37 -22.12
N ALA A 931 -4.09 -33.79 -23.03
CA ALA A 931 -4.02 -32.35 -23.23
C ALA A 931 -5.43 -31.76 -23.35
N PRO A 932 -6.00 -31.16 -22.29
CA PRO A 932 -7.37 -30.67 -22.32
C PRO A 932 -7.42 -29.46 -23.23
N ALA A 933 -8.52 -29.30 -23.93
CA ALA A 933 -8.78 -28.09 -24.68
C ALA A 933 -8.82 -26.89 -23.72
N LEU A 934 -8.22 -25.77 -24.11
CA LEU A 934 -8.31 -24.54 -23.37
C LEU A 934 -9.71 -23.93 -23.60
N GLN A 935 -10.48 -23.78 -22.55
CA GLN A 935 -11.76 -23.09 -22.58
C GLN A 935 -11.57 -21.62 -22.30
N ALA A 936 -12.03 -20.77 -23.20
CA ALA A 936 -12.03 -19.34 -22.98
C ALA A 936 -13.05 -18.96 -21.91
N GLN A 937 -12.61 -18.21 -20.92
CA GLN A 937 -13.46 -17.59 -19.90
C GLN A 937 -13.42 -16.08 -20.09
N GLN A 938 -14.59 -15.51 -20.35
CA GLN A 938 -14.71 -14.05 -20.43
C GLN A 938 -14.79 -13.48 -19.02
N ASN A 939 -13.78 -12.72 -18.65
CA ASN A 939 -13.74 -11.99 -17.39
C ASN A 939 -13.80 -10.48 -17.69
N TRP A 940 -14.45 -9.74 -16.81
CA TRP A 940 -14.48 -8.30 -16.85
C TRP A 940 -13.42 -7.75 -15.91
N PHE A 941 -12.56 -6.91 -16.42
CA PHE A 941 -11.79 -6.04 -15.54
C PHE A 941 -12.73 -4.92 -15.12
N ALA A 942 -13.17 -4.99 -13.87
CA ALA A 942 -13.95 -3.95 -13.25
C ALA A 942 -13.07 -2.74 -12.91
N GLY A 943 -12.73 -1.92 -13.91
CA GLY A 943 -12.64 -0.52 -13.66
C GLY A 943 -14.03 -0.07 -13.20
N THR A 944 -14.13 0.80 -12.19
CA THR A 944 -15.44 1.38 -11.83
C THR A 944 -16.07 1.99 -13.07
N ALA A 945 -17.36 1.78 -13.29
CA ALA A 945 -18.10 2.50 -14.32
C ALA A 945 -17.87 4.01 -14.20
N ARG A 946 -18.03 4.77 -15.27
CA ARG A 946 -17.88 6.25 -15.21
C ARG A 946 -18.76 6.82 -14.12
N GLN A 947 -18.16 7.66 -13.27
CA GLN A 947 -18.81 8.31 -12.14
C GLN A 947 -18.49 9.80 -12.16
N VAL A 948 -19.49 10.63 -11.87
CA VAL A 948 -19.29 12.07 -11.74
C VAL A 948 -19.50 12.47 -10.29
N GLN A 949 -18.53 13.16 -9.74
CA GLN A 949 -18.57 13.74 -8.40
C GLN A 949 -18.71 15.27 -8.53
N LEU A 950 -19.69 15.83 -7.83
CA LEU A 950 -19.85 17.28 -7.73
C LEU A 950 -19.33 17.73 -6.38
N GLY A 951 -18.63 18.85 -6.36
CA GLY A 951 -18.04 19.41 -5.16
C GLY A 951 -18.24 20.91 -5.00
N ALA A 952 -18.34 21.33 -3.76
CA ALA A 952 -18.38 22.73 -3.32
C ALA A 952 -17.37 22.91 -2.20
N ARG A 953 -16.54 23.95 -2.28
CA ARG A 953 -15.55 24.29 -1.26
C ARG A 953 -15.57 25.78 -1.00
N PHE A 954 -15.59 26.17 0.26
CA PHE A 954 -15.35 27.53 0.72
C PHE A 954 -13.98 27.56 1.40
N ALA A 955 -13.14 28.52 1.07
CA ALA A 955 -11.83 28.76 1.67
C ALA A 955 -11.70 30.23 2.07
N PHE A 956 -11.00 30.47 3.18
CA PHE A 956 -10.79 31.81 3.73
C PHE A 956 -9.39 32.01 4.28
#